data_12ac56e50091a4ed243dddc84f45afaf
#
_entry.id   12ac56e50091a4ed243dddc84f45afaf
#
_cell.length_a   1.000
_cell.length_b   1.000
_cell.length_c   1.000
_cell.angle_alpha   90.00
_cell.angle_beta   90.00
_cell.angle_gamma   90.00
#
_symmetry.space_group_name_H-M   'P 1'
#
loop_
_entity.id
_entity.type
_entity.pdbx_description
1 polymer ?
#
loop_
_entity_poly.entity_id
_entity_poly.type
_entity_poly.pdbx_seq_one_letter_code
_entity_poly.pdbx_strand_id
1 'polypeptide(L)'
;VTTAEQAPESAGTVGRTPARGRTPGQDRSAQEPGPGRDRAGQDPGRDRAGQGQGQGPEQDPGQDPEPGIRPSAARALRQRAERHPAVTAMLVAAVLHVVWFYCFANSGGDLAAQDAWAEFVGRHPDSAYNLAWYGGMHPVSYSVVSPYLMHVLGVRTTMMVAGTVSAGLTALILSRCRGAVRSPLWPALAGVYGLFCNALSGRVTFGLGAMFALGAVAAAFCWPRVWAERRWAKAAVAALLAATATASSPVAGLFLGVVAAALFLSGRRPGAYALGLAPVAVVGLSAWLFPFSGTQPMKIGSAWVPFVFALAIVFLVPRRWTTVRIASGVYALGVFLTWVIDSQIGSNVTRMVMLFGGAVLVAALPYCVPRTRRWYALLLAIVGIHVWITTNSITDIVRTTPKAAWAHELAPLVNQLQRAGADRGRVEVVPASSHRESSAFPAYVNLARGWNRQADLERNPLFYDDTLTEESYRSWLERWGVHYVVLPADKPDSGGEDEAKLVREGLPYLQQIWGDANWQLFKVHEPTELVSGPATLVRAGADRWVIDVQRPGRVLLRIPHSPWLGLVDANGKRVEAPQETAESKEEGLVPRQYDNTSGCLFKAAPDAAGDVWTELLAPAAGEYRIAAPYQLPRGTGCPQELVLKAVGAEPGSAVQRRAEPKPQGPRS
;
A
#
# COMPACT_ATOMS: atom_id res chain seq x y z
N VAL A 1 -4.32 50.67 9.44
CA VAL A 1 -4.76 51.41 10.59
C VAL A 1 -4.65 50.45 11.78
N THR A 2 -3.49 50.39 12.45
CA THR A 2 -3.12 50.92 13.80
C THR A 2 -4.11 50.45 14.87
N THR A 3 -3.77 49.86 16.01
CA THR A 3 -2.68 49.88 16.99
C THR A 3 -3.01 48.75 17.97
N ALA A 4 -2.11 47.91 18.44
CA ALA A 4 -1.28 47.96 19.65
C ALA A 4 -2.06 48.28 20.95
N GLU A 5 -2.02 47.42 21.99
CA GLU A 5 -1.18 47.58 23.16
C GLU A 5 -1.62 46.65 24.31
N GLN A 6 -0.72 45.88 24.83
CA GLN A 6 -0.18 45.75 26.20
C GLN A 6 -0.99 45.02 27.28
N ALA A 7 -0.28 44.06 27.85
CA ALA A 7 -0.47 43.46 29.17
C ALA A 7 -0.12 44.47 30.31
N PRO A 8 -0.42 44.21 31.61
CA PRO A 8 0.61 43.63 32.46
C PRO A 8 0.12 42.63 33.55
N GLU A 9 1.01 41.70 33.86
CA GLU A 9 1.61 41.29 35.15
C GLU A 9 1.02 41.74 36.49
N SER A 10 0.89 40.80 37.43
CA SER A 10 1.61 40.70 38.74
C SER A 10 0.87 39.68 39.61
N ALA A 11 1.49 38.65 40.12
CA ALA A 11 2.42 38.48 41.23
C ALA A 11 1.76 38.35 42.61
N GLY A 12 2.18 37.33 43.36
CA GLY A 12 2.11 37.23 44.81
C GLY A 12 1.47 35.94 45.32
N THR A 13 2.20 35.01 45.64
CA THR A 13 3.10 34.56 46.72
C THR A 13 2.42 33.93 47.94
N VAL A 14 2.92 32.76 48.33
CA VAL A 14 3.18 32.25 49.73
C VAL A 14 1.94 31.68 50.46
N GLY A 15 1.91 30.48 50.99
CA GLY A 15 2.88 29.64 51.58
C GLY A 15 2.25 28.52 52.43
N ARG A 16 3.08 27.53 52.61
CA ARG A 16 3.25 26.64 53.77
C ARG A 16 2.27 25.52 54.07
N THR A 17 2.78 24.33 53.89
CA THR A 17 2.70 23.11 54.72
C THR A 17 3.07 23.39 56.22
N PRO A 18 2.69 22.55 57.21
CA PRO A 18 3.20 21.20 57.36
C PRO A 18 2.29 20.15 58.09
N ALA A 19 2.45 18.92 57.75
CA ALA A 19 3.05 17.79 58.49
C ALA A 19 2.36 17.19 59.75
N ARG A 20 2.43 15.84 59.76
CA ARG A 20 2.42 14.89 60.88
C ARG A 20 1.05 14.54 61.47
N GLY A 21 0.76 13.31 61.71
CA GLY A 21 1.53 12.08 61.85
C GLY A 21 0.74 10.99 62.52
N ARG A 22 1.28 9.80 62.36
CA ARG A 22 1.18 8.64 63.25
C ARG A 22 -0.06 7.76 63.29
N THR A 23 0.13 6.57 62.76
CA THR A 23 -0.24 5.23 63.29
C THR A 23 0.12 5.09 64.79
N PRO A 24 -0.28 4.06 65.58
CA PRO A 24 -0.58 2.69 65.22
C PRO A 24 -1.60 1.96 66.16
N GLY A 25 -1.76 0.68 65.96
CA GLY A 25 -2.12 -0.25 67.03
C GLY A 25 -3.32 -1.15 66.66
N GLN A 26 -3.04 -2.39 66.32
CA GLN A 26 -3.06 -3.59 67.18
C GLN A 26 -4.49 -3.92 67.63
N ASP A 27 -4.98 -5.10 67.63
CA ASP A 27 -4.47 -6.46 67.57
C ASP A 27 -5.66 -7.40 67.83
N ARG A 28 -5.51 -8.69 67.44
CA ARG A 28 -6.18 -9.86 68.05
C ARG A 28 -7.63 -10.15 67.63
N SER A 29 -8.02 -11.33 67.36
CA SER A 29 -7.50 -12.70 67.43
C SER A 29 -8.60 -13.61 66.92
N ALA A 30 -8.28 -14.52 66.08
CA ALA A 30 -8.28 -15.94 66.28
C ALA A 30 -9.52 -16.54 66.92
N GLN A 31 -10.20 -17.44 66.18
CA GLN A 31 -10.48 -18.83 66.67
C GLN A 31 -11.30 -19.61 65.63
N GLU A 32 -10.65 -20.56 64.99
CA GLU A 32 -11.24 -21.89 64.75
C GLU A 32 -11.36 -22.67 66.06
N PRO A 33 -12.16 -23.76 66.18
CA PRO A 33 -12.11 -24.95 65.36
C PRO A 33 -13.46 -25.70 65.15
N GLY A 34 -13.45 -26.65 64.21
CA GLY A 34 -14.41 -27.72 64.07
C GLY A 34 -14.38 -28.75 65.25
N PRO A 35 -14.77 -30.01 65.18
CA PRO A 35 -15.39 -30.78 64.09
C PRO A 35 -16.50 -31.76 64.62
N GLY A 36 -17.06 -32.53 63.70
CA GLY A 36 -17.47 -33.90 64.20
C GLY A 36 -18.89 -34.36 63.92
N ARG A 37 -18.87 -35.44 63.19
CA ARG A 37 -19.48 -36.75 63.38
C ARG A 37 -20.94 -37.00 62.95
N ASP A 38 -21.01 -37.78 61.88
CA ASP A 38 -21.35 -39.22 61.82
C ASP A 38 -22.73 -39.64 62.33
N ARG A 39 -23.41 -40.28 61.43
CA ARG A 39 -24.08 -41.61 61.52
C ARG A 39 -25.33 -41.62 60.65
N ALA A 40 -25.33 -42.39 59.60
CA ALA A 40 -25.49 -43.87 59.51
C ALA A 40 -26.86 -44.35 59.98
N GLY A 41 -27.54 -44.99 59.08
CA GLY A 41 -28.45 -46.01 59.52
C GLY A 41 -29.71 -46.24 58.69
N GLN A 42 -29.63 -47.18 57.76
CA GLN A 42 -30.49 -48.36 57.63
C GLN A 42 -31.90 -48.17 57.00
N ASP A 43 -32.00 -48.76 55.86
CA ASP A 43 -33.12 -49.55 55.31
C ASP A 43 -33.61 -50.61 56.33
N PRO A 44 -34.84 -51.10 56.38
CA PRO A 44 -35.37 -52.03 55.38
C PRO A 44 -36.91 -52.10 55.19
N GLY A 45 -37.33 -52.45 54.00
CA GLY A 45 -38.12 -53.66 53.85
C GLY A 45 -39.65 -53.66 53.80
N ARG A 46 -40.12 -54.23 52.72
CA ARG A 46 -41.25 -55.18 52.54
C ARG A 46 -42.68 -54.72 52.32
N ASP A 47 -43.08 -55.06 51.14
CA ASP A 47 -44.28 -55.79 50.71
C ASP A 47 -45.68 -55.35 51.15
N ARG A 48 -46.47 -55.01 50.12
CA ARG A 48 -47.68 -55.83 49.87
C ARG A 48 -48.41 -55.43 48.57
N ALA A 49 -48.76 -56.50 47.89
CA ALA A 49 -49.60 -56.53 46.69
C ALA A 49 -50.99 -55.96 46.94
N GLY A 50 -51.53 -55.30 45.87
CA GLY A 50 -52.92 -54.94 45.75
C GLY A 50 -53.29 -54.86 44.26
N GLN A 51 -54.02 -55.92 43.83
CA GLN A 51 -54.63 -56.01 42.52
C GLN A 51 -55.69 -54.90 42.34
N GLY A 52 -55.63 -54.17 41.22
CA GLY A 52 -56.68 -53.30 40.75
C GLY A 52 -56.69 -53.29 39.22
N GLN A 53 -57.66 -54.08 38.68
CA GLN A 53 -58.04 -54.01 37.27
C GLN A 53 -58.56 -52.63 36.95
N GLY A 54 -57.99 -51.97 36.00
CA GLY A 54 -58.45 -50.70 35.42
C GLY A 54 -58.21 -50.69 33.92
N GLN A 55 -59.31 -50.64 33.19
CA GLN A 55 -59.45 -50.68 31.76
C GLN A 55 -58.53 -49.64 31.08
N GLY A 56 -57.78 -50.11 30.04
CA GLY A 56 -57.03 -49.24 29.16
C GLY A 56 -57.97 -48.42 28.25
N PRO A 57 -57.64 -47.21 27.95
CA PRO A 57 -58.37 -46.46 26.92
C PRO A 57 -58.07 -47.07 25.55
N GLU A 58 -59.15 -47.32 24.79
CA GLU A 58 -59.15 -47.67 23.38
C GLU A 58 -58.19 -46.76 22.59
N GLN A 59 -57.25 -47.37 21.90
CA GLN A 59 -56.48 -46.74 20.84
C GLN A 59 -57.39 -46.51 19.66
N ASP A 60 -57.67 -45.25 19.35
CA ASP A 60 -58.26 -44.79 18.12
C ASP A 60 -57.30 -45.05 16.93
N PRO A 61 -57.63 -45.94 15.97
CA PRO A 61 -56.76 -46.27 14.86
C PRO A 61 -57.06 -45.28 13.70
N GLY A 62 -56.63 -44.04 13.80
CA GLY A 62 -56.94 -43.08 12.75
C GLY A 62 -56.24 -41.75 12.83
N GLN A 63 -55.05 -41.64 13.41
CA GLN A 63 -54.19 -40.48 13.18
C GLN A 63 -52.94 -40.93 12.46
N ASP A 64 -53.00 -40.86 11.12
CA ASP A 64 -51.80 -40.82 10.28
C ASP A 64 -50.87 -39.69 10.83
N PRO A 65 -49.56 -39.97 10.99
CA PRO A 65 -48.62 -38.92 11.40
C PRO A 65 -48.67 -37.84 10.29
N GLU A 66 -49.06 -36.61 10.70
CA GLU A 66 -49.01 -35.46 9.81
C GLU A 66 -47.72 -35.50 9.00
N PRO A 67 -47.76 -35.38 7.66
CA PRO A 67 -46.55 -35.40 6.85
C PRO A 67 -45.72 -34.19 7.30
N GLY A 68 -44.63 -34.46 8.05
CA GLY A 68 -43.71 -33.47 8.52
C GLY A 68 -43.34 -32.55 7.35
N ILE A 69 -43.72 -31.27 7.43
CA ILE A 69 -43.53 -30.26 6.39
C ILE A 69 -42.04 -30.26 6.05
N ARG A 70 -41.67 -30.92 4.94
CA ARG A 70 -40.29 -30.89 4.41
C ARG A 70 -39.92 -29.42 4.28
N PRO A 71 -38.83 -28.94 4.91
CA PRO A 71 -38.45 -27.54 4.79
C PRO A 71 -38.28 -27.23 3.31
N SER A 72 -38.88 -26.11 2.85
CA SER A 72 -38.75 -25.69 1.45
C SER A 72 -37.26 -25.67 1.09
N ALA A 73 -36.91 -26.03 -0.15
CA ALA A 73 -35.53 -26.10 -0.62
C ALA A 73 -34.74 -24.81 -0.27
N ALA A 74 -35.39 -23.65 -0.35
CA ALA A 74 -34.82 -22.35 0.06
C ALA A 74 -34.47 -22.30 1.57
N ARG A 75 -35.34 -22.85 2.44
CA ARG A 75 -35.10 -22.91 3.89
C ARG A 75 -33.96 -23.86 4.24
N ALA A 76 -33.90 -25.01 3.56
CA ALA A 76 -32.80 -25.97 3.72
C ALA A 76 -31.45 -25.38 3.24
N LEU A 77 -31.44 -24.69 2.10
CA LEU A 77 -30.24 -24.00 1.56
C LEU A 77 -29.75 -22.91 2.52
N ARG A 78 -30.66 -22.06 3.02
CA ARG A 78 -30.34 -21.03 4.02
C ARG A 78 -29.74 -21.63 5.28
N GLN A 79 -30.30 -22.69 5.83
CA GLN A 79 -29.78 -23.37 7.02
C GLN A 79 -28.37 -23.94 6.75
N ARG A 80 -28.13 -24.50 5.57
CA ARG A 80 -26.83 -25.01 5.17
C ARG A 80 -25.79 -23.88 5.06
N ALA A 81 -26.16 -22.76 4.46
CA ALA A 81 -25.32 -21.58 4.36
C ALA A 81 -24.95 -21.01 5.75
N GLU A 82 -25.91 -20.92 6.68
CA GLU A 82 -25.69 -20.45 8.04
C GLU A 82 -24.82 -21.43 8.88
N ARG A 83 -24.83 -22.73 8.56
CA ARG A 83 -23.97 -23.75 9.21
C ARG A 83 -22.51 -23.66 8.76
N HIS A 84 -22.27 -23.27 7.49
CA HIS A 84 -20.93 -23.21 6.89
C HIS A 84 -20.61 -21.81 6.32
N PRO A 85 -20.58 -20.76 7.17
CA PRO A 85 -20.46 -19.38 6.71
C PRO A 85 -19.16 -19.10 5.95
N ALA A 86 -18.05 -19.76 6.29
CA ALA A 86 -16.77 -19.60 5.58
C ALA A 86 -16.85 -20.13 4.14
N VAL A 87 -17.39 -21.35 3.96
CA VAL A 87 -17.55 -21.94 2.62
C VAL A 87 -18.53 -21.11 1.78
N THR A 88 -19.64 -20.68 2.38
CA THR A 88 -20.62 -19.84 1.68
C THR A 88 -20.02 -18.50 1.26
N ALA A 89 -19.28 -17.83 2.15
CA ALA A 89 -18.60 -16.57 1.82
C ALA A 89 -17.58 -16.76 0.69
N MET A 90 -16.79 -17.85 0.71
CA MET A 90 -15.82 -18.16 -0.35
C MET A 90 -16.53 -18.42 -1.69
N LEU A 91 -17.61 -19.19 -1.71
CA LEU A 91 -18.36 -19.46 -2.94
C LEU A 91 -18.97 -18.20 -3.55
N VAL A 92 -19.61 -17.35 -2.72
CA VAL A 92 -20.15 -16.07 -3.17
C VAL A 92 -19.04 -15.15 -3.68
N ALA A 93 -17.92 -15.06 -2.96
CA ALA A 93 -16.77 -14.27 -3.39
C ALA A 93 -16.19 -14.80 -4.71
N ALA A 94 -16.01 -16.12 -4.84
CA ALA A 94 -15.50 -16.72 -6.08
C ALA A 94 -16.38 -16.36 -7.28
N VAL A 95 -17.71 -16.50 -7.15
CA VAL A 95 -18.65 -16.12 -8.22
C VAL A 95 -18.54 -14.65 -8.57
N LEU A 96 -18.52 -13.75 -7.57
CA LEU A 96 -18.40 -12.32 -7.81
C LEU A 96 -17.05 -11.95 -8.45
N HIS A 97 -15.96 -12.60 -8.07
CA HIS A 97 -14.65 -12.34 -8.69
C HIS A 97 -14.55 -12.91 -10.11
N VAL A 98 -15.26 -14.01 -10.42
CA VAL A 98 -15.42 -14.49 -11.80
C VAL A 98 -16.21 -13.48 -12.65
N VAL A 99 -17.31 -12.93 -12.12
CA VAL A 99 -18.05 -11.84 -12.78
C VAL A 99 -17.16 -10.62 -12.97
N TRP A 100 -16.38 -10.24 -11.95
CA TRP A 100 -15.41 -9.15 -12.07
C TRP A 100 -14.40 -9.42 -13.19
N PHE A 101 -13.85 -10.62 -13.28
CA PHE A 101 -12.86 -10.99 -14.29
C PHE A 101 -13.38 -10.79 -15.72
N TYR A 102 -14.59 -11.26 -16.00
CA TYR A 102 -15.16 -11.19 -17.36
C TYR A 102 -15.78 -9.83 -17.69
N CYS A 103 -16.31 -9.10 -16.71
CA CYS A 103 -17.10 -7.90 -16.97
C CYS A 103 -16.37 -6.58 -16.63
N PHE A 104 -15.42 -6.58 -15.69
CA PHE A 104 -14.87 -5.35 -15.12
C PHE A 104 -13.34 -5.29 -15.04
N ALA A 105 -12.62 -6.39 -15.23
CA ALA A 105 -11.17 -6.45 -15.12
C ALA A 105 -10.48 -5.88 -16.38
N ASN A 106 -10.83 -4.64 -16.74
CA ASN A 106 -10.13 -3.88 -17.77
C ASN A 106 -8.68 -3.58 -17.33
N SER A 107 -7.84 -3.06 -18.24
CA SER A 107 -6.44 -2.75 -17.94
C SER A 107 -6.22 -1.29 -17.50
N GLY A 108 -7.26 -0.65 -16.96
CA GLY A 108 -7.19 0.75 -16.54
C GLY A 108 -7.10 0.93 -15.02
N GLY A 109 -6.82 2.17 -14.61
CA GLY A 109 -6.71 2.56 -13.22
C GLY A 109 -5.57 1.87 -12.48
N ASP A 110 -5.84 1.40 -11.27
CA ASP A 110 -4.83 0.70 -10.46
C ASP A 110 -4.31 -0.58 -11.13
N LEU A 111 -5.10 -1.24 -12.03
CA LEU A 111 -4.65 -2.42 -12.78
C LEU A 111 -3.50 -2.09 -13.74
N ALA A 112 -3.47 -0.89 -14.32
CA ALA A 112 -2.39 -0.48 -15.22
C ALA A 112 -1.02 -0.51 -14.52
N ALA A 113 -0.92 0.07 -13.30
CA ALA A 113 0.31 0.00 -12.53
C ALA A 113 0.72 -1.44 -12.19
N GLN A 114 -0.26 -2.29 -11.91
CA GLN A 114 -0.01 -3.67 -11.48
C GLN A 114 0.42 -4.55 -12.65
N ASP A 115 -0.18 -4.35 -13.83
CA ASP A 115 0.25 -4.99 -15.07
C ASP A 115 1.70 -4.58 -15.40
N ALA A 116 2.01 -3.28 -15.34
CA ALA A 116 3.36 -2.77 -15.60
C ALA A 116 4.41 -3.37 -14.66
N TRP A 117 4.14 -3.41 -13.35
CA TRP A 117 5.08 -3.98 -12.39
C TRP A 117 5.24 -5.48 -12.52
N ALA A 118 4.15 -6.22 -12.78
CA ALA A 118 4.21 -7.66 -13.01
C ALA A 118 5.02 -7.99 -14.28
N GLU A 119 4.85 -7.19 -15.34
CA GLU A 119 5.61 -7.33 -16.57
C GLU A 119 7.08 -6.97 -16.40
N PHE A 120 7.38 -5.86 -15.72
CA PHE A 120 8.75 -5.45 -15.45
C PHE A 120 9.54 -6.52 -14.68
N VAL A 121 9.01 -7.00 -13.55
CA VAL A 121 9.72 -8.03 -12.77
C VAL A 121 9.80 -9.37 -13.48
N GLY A 122 8.87 -9.67 -14.39
CA GLY A 122 8.91 -10.86 -15.23
C GLY A 122 10.02 -10.81 -16.27
N ARG A 123 10.28 -9.64 -16.85
CA ARG A 123 11.34 -9.45 -17.85
C ARG A 123 12.72 -9.21 -17.21
N HIS A 124 12.73 -8.53 -16.05
CA HIS A 124 13.94 -8.05 -15.36
C HIS A 124 13.91 -8.41 -13.87
N PRO A 125 13.86 -9.71 -13.51
CA PRO A 125 13.69 -10.15 -12.12
C PRO A 125 14.83 -9.71 -11.20
N ASP A 126 16.02 -9.53 -11.78
CA ASP A 126 17.24 -9.17 -11.06
C ASP A 126 17.46 -7.65 -10.95
N SER A 127 16.59 -6.82 -11.55
CA SER A 127 16.75 -5.37 -11.51
C SER A 127 16.03 -4.74 -10.31
N ALA A 128 16.79 -4.04 -9.49
CA ALA A 128 16.29 -3.27 -8.35
C ALA A 128 15.71 -1.91 -8.76
N TYR A 129 15.84 -1.47 -10.02
CA TYR A 129 15.47 -0.14 -10.47
C TYR A 129 14.89 -0.19 -11.88
N ASN A 130 13.65 0.26 -12.03
CA ASN A 130 12.98 0.37 -13.33
C ASN A 130 13.28 1.74 -13.95
N LEU A 131 14.07 1.78 -15.00
CA LEU A 131 14.46 3.02 -15.70
C LEU A 131 13.39 3.53 -16.67
N ALA A 132 12.39 2.71 -16.99
CA ALA A 132 11.32 3.06 -17.92
C ALA A 132 10.25 3.98 -17.33
N TRP A 133 10.23 4.23 -16.02
CA TRP A 133 9.32 5.14 -15.35
C TRP A 133 10.07 6.21 -14.57
N TYR A 134 9.67 7.49 -14.72
CA TYR A 134 10.23 8.62 -13.95
C TYR A 134 11.75 8.69 -13.97
N GLY A 135 12.37 8.23 -15.07
CA GLY A 135 13.82 8.13 -15.17
C GLY A 135 14.47 7.11 -14.24
N GLY A 136 13.69 6.45 -13.41
CA GLY A 136 14.12 5.39 -12.51
C GLY A 136 13.26 5.33 -11.25
N MET A 137 12.76 4.13 -10.92
CA MET A 137 11.95 3.88 -9.74
C MET A 137 12.18 2.46 -9.21
N HIS A 138 12.26 2.30 -7.89
CA HIS A 138 12.38 0.98 -7.28
C HIS A 138 11.05 0.21 -7.32
N PRO A 139 11.02 -1.06 -7.79
CA PRO A 139 9.84 -1.91 -7.68
C PRO A 139 9.33 -2.03 -6.24
N VAL A 140 10.24 -2.04 -5.27
CA VAL A 140 9.96 -2.12 -3.83
C VAL A 140 9.18 -0.90 -3.33
N SER A 141 9.28 0.28 -3.95
CA SER A 141 8.45 1.46 -3.64
C SER A 141 6.97 1.19 -3.85
N TYR A 142 6.64 0.26 -4.75
CA TYR A 142 5.28 -0.19 -4.99
C TYR A 142 4.90 -1.37 -4.08
N SER A 143 5.69 -2.46 -4.11
CA SER A 143 5.55 -3.65 -3.26
C SER A 143 6.79 -4.56 -3.38
N VAL A 144 7.17 -5.16 -2.27
CA VAL A 144 8.28 -6.13 -2.23
C VAL A 144 7.90 -7.47 -2.89
N VAL A 145 6.67 -7.94 -2.71
CA VAL A 145 6.24 -9.31 -3.05
C VAL A 145 5.21 -9.36 -4.17
N SER A 146 4.26 -8.41 -4.18
CA SER A 146 3.11 -8.50 -5.10
C SER A 146 3.48 -8.55 -6.57
N PRO A 147 4.45 -7.79 -7.10
CA PRO A 147 4.81 -7.85 -8.52
C PRO A 147 5.22 -9.25 -8.96
N TYR A 148 6.02 -9.96 -8.17
CA TYR A 148 6.48 -11.32 -8.46
C TYR A 148 5.34 -12.34 -8.43
N LEU A 149 4.45 -12.27 -7.42
CA LEU A 149 3.28 -13.14 -7.36
C LEU A 149 2.30 -12.87 -8.50
N MET A 150 2.09 -11.60 -8.86
CA MET A 150 1.26 -11.21 -9.99
C MET A 150 1.85 -11.64 -11.33
N HIS A 151 3.18 -11.66 -11.46
CA HIS A 151 3.83 -12.20 -12.66
C HIS A 151 3.57 -13.70 -12.79
N VAL A 152 3.77 -14.48 -11.72
CA VAL A 152 3.64 -15.96 -11.75
C VAL A 152 2.18 -16.41 -11.92
N LEU A 153 1.25 -15.79 -11.19
CA LEU A 153 -0.16 -16.21 -11.15
C LEU A 153 -1.05 -15.46 -12.15
N GLY A 154 -0.55 -14.36 -12.70
CA GLY A 154 -1.35 -13.36 -13.41
C GLY A 154 -2.03 -12.38 -12.45
N VAL A 155 -2.08 -11.09 -12.84
CA VAL A 155 -2.62 -9.99 -12.02
C VAL A 155 -4.06 -10.27 -11.60
N ARG A 156 -4.92 -10.65 -12.57
CA ARG A 156 -6.36 -10.91 -12.34
C ARG A 156 -6.59 -12.14 -11.47
N THR A 157 -5.88 -13.22 -11.74
CA THR A 157 -5.96 -14.47 -10.95
C THR A 157 -5.53 -14.23 -9.51
N THR A 158 -4.49 -13.43 -9.29
CA THR A 158 -4.04 -13.03 -7.93
C THR A 158 -5.16 -12.34 -7.17
N MET A 159 -5.92 -11.42 -7.81
CA MET A 159 -7.09 -10.78 -7.17
C MET A 159 -8.19 -11.77 -6.84
N MET A 160 -8.53 -12.66 -7.76
CA MET A 160 -9.58 -13.68 -7.54
C MET A 160 -9.26 -14.57 -6.35
N VAL A 161 -8.01 -15.05 -6.27
CA VAL A 161 -7.53 -15.87 -5.14
C VAL A 161 -7.54 -15.06 -3.84
N ALA A 162 -6.95 -13.87 -3.86
CA ALA A 162 -6.86 -13.01 -2.69
C ALA A 162 -8.25 -12.64 -2.13
N GLY A 163 -9.18 -12.24 -2.99
CA GLY A 163 -10.55 -11.90 -2.60
C GLY A 163 -11.33 -13.10 -2.05
N THR A 164 -11.24 -14.25 -2.71
CA THR A 164 -11.92 -15.48 -2.27
C THR A 164 -11.40 -16.00 -0.94
N VAL A 165 -10.10 -16.07 -0.76
CA VAL A 165 -9.47 -16.50 0.50
C VAL A 165 -9.76 -15.49 1.62
N SER A 166 -9.69 -14.18 1.34
CA SER A 166 -10.04 -13.12 2.30
C SER A 166 -11.47 -13.24 2.80
N ALA A 167 -12.42 -13.59 1.93
CA ALA A 167 -13.82 -13.83 2.30
C ALA A 167 -13.95 -15.00 3.30
N GLY A 168 -13.27 -16.11 3.01
CA GLY A 168 -13.21 -17.27 3.90
C GLY A 168 -12.60 -16.95 5.26
N LEU A 169 -11.48 -16.24 5.27
CA LEU A 169 -10.78 -15.80 6.49
C LEU A 169 -11.65 -14.85 7.32
N THR A 170 -12.32 -13.89 6.68
CA THR A 170 -13.26 -12.98 7.35
C THR A 170 -14.39 -13.74 8.02
N ALA A 171 -15.02 -14.68 7.31
CA ALA A 171 -16.09 -15.51 7.86
C ALA A 171 -15.58 -16.45 8.96
N LEU A 172 -14.37 -16.98 8.85
CA LEU A 172 -13.71 -17.79 9.89
C LEU A 172 -13.49 -16.97 11.17
N ILE A 173 -12.93 -15.76 11.06
CA ILE A 173 -12.69 -14.87 12.20
C ILE A 173 -14.03 -14.55 12.89
N LEU A 174 -15.05 -14.14 12.14
CA LEU A 174 -16.38 -13.84 12.68
C LEU A 174 -17.01 -15.07 13.35
N SER A 175 -16.84 -16.27 12.80
CA SER A 175 -17.37 -17.52 13.35
C SER A 175 -16.67 -17.91 14.66
N ARG A 176 -15.38 -17.58 14.82
CA ARG A 176 -14.63 -17.84 16.06
C ARG A 176 -14.96 -16.82 17.16
N CYS A 177 -15.48 -15.67 16.80
CA CYS A 177 -15.99 -14.65 17.72
C CYS A 177 -17.45 -14.92 18.18
N ARG A 178 -17.89 -16.18 18.28
CA ARG A 178 -19.29 -16.56 18.56
C ARG A 178 -19.89 -15.92 19.82
N GLY A 179 -19.11 -15.60 20.82
CA GLY A 179 -19.58 -14.85 22.00
C GLY A 179 -19.91 -13.38 21.72
N ALA A 180 -19.34 -12.83 20.65
CA ALA A 180 -19.51 -11.44 20.24
C ALA A 180 -20.34 -11.29 18.96
N VAL A 181 -20.40 -12.29 18.08
CA VAL A 181 -21.13 -12.26 16.80
C VAL A 181 -22.18 -13.37 16.79
N ARG A 182 -23.47 -12.98 16.79
CA ARG A 182 -24.60 -13.93 16.84
C ARG A 182 -24.82 -14.69 15.54
N SER A 183 -24.70 -13.98 14.39
CA SER A 183 -24.92 -14.55 13.05
C SER A 183 -23.75 -14.15 12.15
N PRO A 184 -22.72 -15.05 12.01
CA PRO A 184 -21.49 -14.73 11.25
C PRO A 184 -21.71 -14.56 9.75
N LEU A 185 -22.73 -15.22 9.15
CA LEU A 185 -22.94 -15.22 7.70
C LEU A 185 -23.17 -13.83 7.13
N TRP A 186 -24.10 -13.06 7.70
CA TRP A 186 -24.48 -11.75 7.15
C TRP A 186 -23.35 -10.72 7.18
N PRO A 187 -22.61 -10.54 8.30
CA PRO A 187 -21.45 -9.66 8.27
C PRO A 187 -20.32 -10.19 7.39
N ALA A 188 -20.18 -11.51 7.21
CA ALA A 188 -19.23 -12.07 6.26
C ALA A 188 -19.59 -11.69 4.82
N LEU A 189 -20.88 -11.77 4.45
CA LEU A 189 -21.36 -11.35 3.12
C LEU A 189 -21.20 -9.84 2.90
N ALA A 190 -21.39 -9.01 3.93
CA ALA A 190 -21.05 -7.59 3.84
C ALA A 190 -19.55 -7.36 3.64
N GLY A 191 -18.68 -8.20 4.24
CA GLY A 191 -17.25 -8.22 3.97
C GLY A 191 -16.91 -8.66 2.53
N VAL A 192 -17.61 -9.69 2.03
CA VAL A 192 -17.49 -10.12 0.61
C VAL A 192 -17.80 -8.97 -0.34
N TYR A 193 -18.85 -8.18 -0.04
CA TYR A 193 -19.19 -7.01 -0.83
C TYR A 193 -18.04 -5.97 -0.84
N GLY A 194 -17.45 -5.65 0.31
CA GLY A 194 -16.30 -4.75 0.38
C GLY A 194 -15.08 -5.26 -0.41
N LEU A 195 -14.81 -6.57 -0.34
CA LEU A 195 -13.75 -7.21 -1.11
C LEU A 195 -14.02 -7.17 -2.62
N PHE A 196 -15.26 -7.37 -3.04
CA PHE A 196 -15.67 -7.23 -4.44
C PHE A 196 -15.49 -5.79 -4.94
N CYS A 197 -15.89 -4.79 -4.16
CA CYS A 197 -15.66 -3.38 -4.48
C CYS A 197 -14.16 -3.03 -4.56
N ASN A 198 -13.32 -3.65 -3.75
CA ASN A 198 -11.87 -3.54 -3.88
C ASN A 198 -11.36 -4.11 -5.22
N ALA A 199 -11.93 -5.22 -5.67
CA ALA A 199 -11.61 -5.81 -6.98
C ALA A 199 -12.09 -4.90 -8.13
N LEU A 200 -13.28 -4.30 -8.02
CA LEU A 200 -13.79 -3.33 -8.99
C LEU A 200 -12.85 -2.13 -9.19
N SER A 201 -12.19 -1.68 -8.12
CA SER A 201 -11.16 -0.62 -8.18
C SER A 201 -9.78 -1.14 -8.63
N GLY A 202 -9.62 -2.42 -8.98
CA GLY A 202 -8.37 -2.99 -9.49
C GLY A 202 -7.22 -3.08 -8.47
N ARG A 203 -7.47 -3.00 -7.17
CA ARG A 203 -6.43 -2.87 -6.11
C ARG A 203 -5.87 -4.23 -5.67
N VAL A 204 -5.22 -4.95 -6.61
CA VAL A 204 -4.73 -6.34 -6.41
C VAL A 204 -3.67 -6.42 -5.31
N THR A 205 -2.65 -5.56 -5.37
CA THR A 205 -1.57 -5.48 -4.37
C THR A 205 -2.12 -5.32 -2.95
N PHE A 206 -3.10 -4.41 -2.77
CA PHE A 206 -3.76 -4.23 -1.50
C PHE A 206 -4.65 -5.44 -1.13
N GLY A 207 -5.38 -6.02 -2.09
CA GLY A 207 -6.17 -7.23 -1.89
C GLY A 207 -5.32 -8.41 -1.40
N LEU A 208 -4.14 -8.61 -2.00
CA LEU A 208 -3.18 -9.62 -1.59
C LEU A 208 -2.64 -9.34 -0.17
N GLY A 209 -2.25 -8.11 0.12
CA GLY A 209 -1.84 -7.69 1.46
C GLY A 209 -2.94 -7.91 2.51
N ALA A 210 -4.19 -7.60 2.19
CA ALA A 210 -5.34 -7.81 3.06
C ALA A 210 -5.60 -9.31 3.33
N MET A 211 -5.40 -10.17 2.33
CA MET A 211 -5.47 -11.63 2.48
C MET A 211 -4.47 -12.13 3.53
N PHE A 212 -3.21 -11.75 3.41
CA PHE A 212 -2.19 -12.12 4.38
C PHE A 212 -2.44 -11.50 5.76
N ALA A 213 -2.93 -10.27 5.83
CA ALA A 213 -3.29 -9.60 7.08
C ALA A 213 -4.43 -10.33 7.80
N LEU A 214 -5.48 -10.71 7.09
CA LEU A 214 -6.56 -11.55 7.63
C LEU A 214 -6.04 -12.91 8.06
N GLY A 215 -5.12 -13.50 7.30
CA GLY A 215 -4.42 -14.72 7.67
C GLY A 215 -3.63 -14.58 8.99
N ALA A 216 -2.92 -13.47 9.17
CA ALA A 216 -2.20 -13.16 10.41
C ALA A 216 -3.15 -13.05 11.61
N VAL A 217 -4.28 -12.34 11.44
CA VAL A 217 -5.32 -12.24 12.49
C VAL A 217 -5.94 -13.61 12.77
N ALA A 218 -6.23 -14.41 11.75
CA ALA A 218 -6.76 -15.76 11.91
C ALA A 218 -5.75 -16.68 12.63
N ALA A 219 -4.47 -16.62 12.27
CA ALA A 219 -3.41 -17.34 12.97
C ALA A 219 -3.33 -16.94 14.45
N ALA A 220 -3.47 -15.64 14.75
CA ALA A 220 -3.42 -15.13 16.12
C ALA A 220 -4.63 -15.55 16.98
N PHE A 221 -5.85 -15.64 16.42
CA PHE A 221 -7.08 -15.79 17.20
C PHE A 221 -7.93 -17.02 16.85
N CYS A 222 -7.73 -17.62 15.67
CA CYS A 222 -8.51 -18.76 15.19
C CYS A 222 -7.72 -20.06 15.15
N TRP A 223 -6.59 -20.13 15.84
CA TRP A 223 -5.69 -21.29 15.88
C TRP A 223 -6.44 -22.58 16.27
N PRO A 224 -6.18 -23.71 15.61
CA PRO A 224 -6.84 -24.99 15.92
C PRO A 224 -6.61 -25.42 17.37
N ARG A 225 -7.67 -25.93 18.01
CA ARG A 225 -7.59 -26.37 19.42
C ARG A 225 -6.56 -27.46 19.67
N VAL A 226 -6.35 -28.35 18.70
CA VAL A 226 -5.35 -29.45 18.76
C VAL A 226 -3.92 -28.90 18.92
N TRP A 227 -3.67 -27.67 18.45
CA TRP A 227 -2.37 -27.00 18.53
C TRP A 227 -2.36 -25.81 19.50
N ALA A 228 -3.35 -25.71 20.38
CA ALA A 228 -3.53 -24.55 21.27
C ALA A 228 -2.29 -24.26 22.14
N GLU A 229 -1.57 -25.30 22.57
CA GLU A 229 -0.36 -25.20 23.40
C GLU A 229 0.86 -24.65 22.65
N ARG A 230 0.87 -24.70 21.33
CA ARG A 230 2.00 -24.23 20.49
C ARG A 230 1.99 -22.70 20.34
N ARG A 231 2.07 -21.98 21.46
CA ARG A 231 1.99 -20.50 21.48
C ARG A 231 3.04 -19.81 20.61
N TRP A 232 4.26 -20.34 20.56
CA TRP A 232 5.35 -19.79 19.77
C TRP A 232 5.13 -20.00 18.26
N ALA A 233 4.70 -21.19 17.84
CA ALA A 233 4.37 -21.46 16.44
C ALA A 233 3.24 -20.54 15.96
N LYS A 234 2.21 -20.36 16.77
CA LYS A 234 1.11 -19.43 16.51
C LYS A 234 1.61 -18.00 16.34
N ALA A 235 2.48 -17.52 17.23
CA ALA A 235 3.05 -16.18 17.15
C ALA A 235 3.95 -16.01 15.90
N ALA A 236 4.79 -17.02 15.61
CA ALA A 236 5.67 -17.02 14.44
C ALA A 236 4.88 -16.99 13.13
N VAL A 237 3.84 -17.82 12.98
CA VAL A 237 2.98 -17.82 11.79
C VAL A 237 2.24 -16.48 11.65
N ALA A 238 1.70 -15.93 12.74
CA ALA A 238 1.04 -14.63 12.71
C ALA A 238 2.01 -13.51 12.30
N ALA A 239 3.23 -13.49 12.84
CA ALA A 239 4.26 -12.51 12.52
C ALA A 239 4.74 -12.65 11.07
N LEU A 240 4.96 -13.88 10.58
CA LEU A 240 5.33 -14.14 9.19
C LEU A 240 4.26 -13.64 8.22
N LEU A 241 3.00 -13.97 8.47
CA LEU A 241 1.88 -13.50 7.65
C LEU A 241 1.71 -11.98 7.73
N ALA A 242 1.97 -11.37 8.90
CA ALA A 242 1.96 -9.90 9.05
C ALA A 242 3.10 -9.24 8.28
N ALA A 243 4.30 -9.83 8.28
CA ALA A 243 5.42 -9.39 7.46
C ALA A 243 5.09 -9.48 5.97
N THR A 244 4.56 -10.64 5.52
CA THR A 244 4.16 -10.85 4.11
C THR A 244 3.03 -9.90 3.70
N ALA A 245 2.06 -9.64 4.58
CA ALA A 245 1.00 -8.65 4.34
C ALA A 245 1.58 -7.25 4.06
N THR A 246 2.56 -6.84 4.87
CA THR A 246 3.21 -5.54 4.74
C THR A 246 4.11 -5.47 3.52
N ALA A 247 4.86 -6.53 3.25
CA ALA A 247 5.69 -6.67 2.06
C ALA A 247 4.87 -6.71 0.76
N SER A 248 3.64 -7.25 0.83
CA SER A 248 2.68 -7.20 -0.29
C SER A 248 2.04 -5.82 -0.44
N SER A 249 1.70 -5.16 0.68
CA SER A 249 1.12 -3.81 0.68
C SER A 249 1.39 -3.10 2.01
N PRO A 250 2.17 -2.01 2.03
CA PRO A 250 2.38 -1.21 3.23
C PRO A 250 1.07 -0.71 3.87
N VAL A 251 0.04 -0.46 3.07
CA VAL A 251 -1.30 -0.07 3.55
C VAL A 251 -1.96 -1.19 4.37
N ALA A 252 -1.80 -2.46 3.96
CA ALA A 252 -2.27 -3.60 4.75
C ALA A 252 -1.50 -3.73 6.07
N GLY A 253 -0.19 -3.46 6.06
CA GLY A 253 0.65 -3.36 7.25
C GLY A 253 0.19 -2.27 8.21
N LEU A 254 -0.17 -1.09 7.69
CA LEU A 254 -0.75 0.01 8.47
C LEU A 254 -2.03 -0.44 9.19
N PHE A 255 -2.91 -1.14 8.50
CA PHE A 255 -4.16 -1.63 9.10
C PHE A 255 -3.93 -2.70 10.17
N LEU A 256 -2.92 -3.55 9.99
CA LEU A 256 -2.45 -4.42 11.07
C LEU A 256 -1.92 -3.61 12.26
N GLY A 257 -1.25 -2.50 12.01
CA GLY A 257 -0.83 -1.53 13.05
C GLY A 257 -2.00 -0.98 13.85
N VAL A 258 -3.11 -0.62 13.21
CA VAL A 258 -4.35 -0.19 13.88
C VAL A 258 -4.92 -1.30 14.76
N VAL A 259 -4.96 -2.55 14.25
CA VAL A 259 -5.40 -3.72 15.02
C VAL A 259 -4.45 -3.99 16.19
N ALA A 260 -3.14 -3.93 15.97
CA ALA A 260 -2.14 -4.14 17.01
C ALA A 260 -2.23 -3.07 18.11
N ALA A 261 -2.39 -1.80 17.74
CA ALA A 261 -2.60 -0.70 18.70
C ALA A 261 -3.87 -0.91 19.53
N ALA A 262 -4.97 -1.32 18.90
CA ALA A 262 -6.21 -1.61 19.60
C ALA A 262 -6.08 -2.79 20.58
N LEU A 263 -5.36 -3.84 20.19
CA LEU A 263 -5.06 -4.99 21.05
C LEU A 263 -4.17 -4.58 22.22
N PHE A 264 -3.16 -3.75 21.97
CA PHE A 264 -2.27 -3.24 23.01
C PHE A 264 -3.05 -2.42 24.06
N LEU A 265 -3.84 -1.46 23.59
CA LEU A 265 -4.68 -0.61 24.44
C LEU A 265 -5.79 -1.39 25.16
N SER A 266 -6.19 -2.55 24.62
CA SER A 266 -7.15 -3.47 25.27
C SER A 266 -6.46 -4.48 26.22
N GLY A 267 -5.15 -4.35 26.48
CA GLY A 267 -4.38 -5.23 27.37
C GLY A 267 -3.99 -6.58 26.77
N ARG A 268 -4.25 -6.80 25.46
CA ARG A 268 -3.95 -8.07 24.75
C ARG A 268 -2.55 -8.03 24.10
N ARG A 269 -1.53 -7.73 24.91
CA ARG A 269 -0.14 -7.48 24.47
C ARG A 269 0.48 -8.56 23.58
N PRO A 270 0.35 -9.89 23.83
CA PRO A 270 0.98 -10.89 22.97
C PRO A 270 0.47 -10.84 21.52
N GLY A 271 -0.84 -10.65 21.33
CA GLY A 271 -1.42 -10.48 20.00
C GLY A 271 -0.98 -9.16 19.33
N ALA A 272 -0.84 -8.08 20.10
CA ALA A 272 -0.36 -6.81 19.62
C ALA A 272 1.07 -6.91 19.07
N TYR A 273 1.97 -7.54 19.81
CA TYR A 273 3.36 -7.72 19.35
C TYR A 273 3.47 -8.64 18.14
N ALA A 274 2.72 -9.75 18.12
CA ALA A 274 2.73 -10.69 17.00
C ALA A 274 2.25 -10.04 15.67
N LEU A 275 1.31 -9.09 15.73
CA LEU A 275 0.77 -8.43 14.54
C LEU A 275 1.41 -7.08 14.23
N GLY A 276 2.08 -6.42 15.19
CA GLY A 276 2.58 -5.06 15.04
C GLY A 276 4.08 -4.94 14.76
N LEU A 277 4.93 -5.79 15.37
CA LEU A 277 6.38 -5.65 15.24
C LEU A 277 6.90 -5.97 13.84
N ALA A 278 6.37 -7.01 13.21
CA ALA A 278 6.78 -7.42 11.88
C ALA A 278 6.47 -6.37 10.80
N PRO A 279 5.28 -5.73 10.75
CA PRO A 279 5.03 -4.61 9.86
C PRO A 279 6.03 -3.45 10.03
N VAL A 280 6.33 -3.04 11.26
CA VAL A 280 7.30 -1.97 11.53
C VAL A 280 8.68 -2.33 11.00
N ALA A 281 9.13 -3.57 11.24
CA ALA A 281 10.43 -4.04 10.76
C ALA A 281 10.49 -4.06 9.21
N VAL A 282 9.43 -4.54 8.54
CA VAL A 282 9.39 -4.57 7.07
C VAL A 282 9.40 -3.16 6.48
N VAL A 283 8.59 -2.24 7.01
CA VAL A 283 8.57 -0.85 6.53
C VAL A 283 9.91 -0.18 6.78
N GLY A 284 10.49 -0.33 7.98
CA GLY A 284 11.79 0.27 8.31
C GLY A 284 12.91 -0.24 7.42
N LEU A 285 12.97 -1.56 7.18
CA LEU A 285 13.97 -2.17 6.31
C LEU A 285 13.78 -1.73 4.84
N SER A 286 12.54 -1.72 4.35
CA SER A 286 12.24 -1.28 2.98
C SER A 286 12.59 0.20 2.76
N ALA A 287 12.25 1.08 3.72
CA ALA A 287 12.57 2.50 3.64
C ALA A 287 14.09 2.77 3.69
N TRP A 288 14.83 1.98 4.47
CA TRP A 288 16.29 2.09 4.55
C TRP A 288 16.98 1.60 3.27
N LEU A 289 16.52 0.48 2.71
CA LEU A 289 17.12 -0.10 1.50
C LEU A 289 16.72 0.66 0.23
N PHE A 290 15.46 1.08 0.15
CA PHE A 290 14.83 1.67 -1.03
C PHE A 290 14.09 2.96 -0.63
N PRO A 291 14.83 4.04 -0.34
CA PRO A 291 14.22 5.29 0.11
C PRO A 291 13.23 5.82 -0.95
N PHE A 292 12.07 6.22 -0.50
CA PHE A 292 11.01 6.82 -1.29
C PHE A 292 10.38 7.97 -0.50
N SER A 293 10.34 9.15 -1.09
CA SER A 293 9.96 10.41 -0.43
C SER A 293 8.60 10.96 -0.84
N GLY A 294 8.01 10.45 -1.94
CA GLY A 294 6.74 10.96 -2.47
C GLY A 294 5.60 10.98 -1.47
N THR A 295 4.83 12.06 -1.46
CA THR A 295 3.65 12.24 -0.59
C THR A 295 2.36 12.30 -1.40
N GLN A 296 1.24 12.04 -0.76
CA GLN A 296 -0.10 12.19 -1.33
C GLN A 296 -0.97 12.97 -0.35
N PRO A 297 -1.12 14.29 -0.51
CA PRO A 297 -2.01 15.10 0.32
C PRO A 297 -3.44 14.59 0.29
N MET A 298 -4.12 14.57 1.45
CA MET A 298 -5.50 14.13 1.55
C MET A 298 -6.46 15.31 1.66
N LYS A 299 -7.31 15.51 0.64
CA LYS A 299 -8.33 16.57 0.67
C LYS A 299 -9.41 16.25 1.71
N ILE A 300 -9.97 17.29 2.36
CA ILE A 300 -11.04 17.14 3.38
C ILE A 300 -12.25 16.37 2.82
N GLY A 301 -12.59 16.55 1.55
CA GLY A 301 -13.66 15.81 0.87
C GLY A 301 -13.49 14.29 0.89
N SER A 302 -12.25 13.80 0.95
CA SER A 302 -11.95 12.37 1.06
C SER A 302 -11.80 11.89 2.51
N ALA A 303 -11.54 12.80 3.46
CA ALA A 303 -11.26 12.47 4.86
C ALA A 303 -12.54 12.35 5.72
N TRP A 304 -13.53 13.22 5.51
CA TRP A 304 -14.68 13.32 6.42
C TRP A 304 -15.57 12.07 6.45
N VAL A 305 -15.79 11.41 5.30
CA VAL A 305 -16.66 10.23 5.21
C VAL A 305 -16.11 9.05 6.01
N PRO A 306 -14.85 8.58 5.78
CA PRO A 306 -14.28 7.51 6.57
C PRO A 306 -14.17 7.86 8.06
N PHE A 307 -13.91 9.13 8.40
CA PHE A 307 -13.89 9.61 9.77
C PHE A 307 -15.26 9.45 10.45
N VAL A 308 -16.34 9.89 9.79
CA VAL A 308 -17.71 9.78 10.31
C VAL A 308 -18.11 8.30 10.48
N PHE A 309 -17.79 7.41 9.53
CA PHE A 309 -18.09 5.99 9.70
C PHE A 309 -17.27 5.34 10.80
N ALA A 310 -16.01 5.75 11.01
CA ALA A 310 -15.22 5.30 12.13
C ALA A 310 -15.87 5.70 13.47
N LEU A 311 -16.32 6.95 13.62
CA LEU A 311 -17.06 7.43 14.79
C LEU A 311 -18.40 6.69 14.95
N ALA A 312 -19.14 6.47 13.86
CA ALA A 312 -20.36 5.69 13.88
C ALA A 312 -20.13 4.29 14.47
N ILE A 313 -19.04 3.62 14.09
CA ILE A 313 -18.66 2.32 14.68
C ILE A 313 -18.37 2.49 16.18
N VAL A 314 -17.59 3.49 16.60
CA VAL A 314 -17.30 3.75 18.03
C VAL A 314 -18.59 3.87 18.87
N PHE A 315 -19.60 4.55 18.37
CA PHE A 315 -20.83 4.85 19.14
C PHE A 315 -21.94 3.80 18.97
N LEU A 316 -22.06 3.19 17.78
CA LEU A 316 -23.18 2.30 17.44
C LEU A 316 -22.93 0.83 17.76
N VAL A 317 -21.67 0.35 17.85
CA VAL A 317 -21.41 -1.05 18.20
C VAL A 317 -21.64 -1.30 19.70
N PRO A 318 -21.89 -2.55 20.13
CA PRO A 318 -22.10 -2.88 21.54
C PRO A 318 -20.92 -2.42 22.41
N ARG A 319 -21.23 -1.83 23.59
CA ARG A 319 -20.20 -1.35 24.53
C ARG A 319 -19.17 -2.41 24.93
N ARG A 320 -19.56 -3.68 24.98
CA ARG A 320 -18.69 -4.82 25.26
C ARG A 320 -17.65 -5.12 24.18
N TRP A 321 -17.78 -4.56 22.98
CA TRP A 321 -16.81 -4.71 21.88
C TRP A 321 -15.67 -3.68 22.01
N THR A 322 -15.03 -3.65 23.17
CA THR A 322 -14.04 -2.65 23.56
C THR A 322 -12.90 -2.54 22.52
N THR A 323 -12.34 -3.68 22.12
CA THR A 323 -11.24 -3.70 21.14
C THR A 323 -11.67 -3.13 19.78
N VAL A 324 -12.90 -3.41 19.31
CA VAL A 324 -13.43 -2.86 18.04
C VAL A 324 -13.61 -1.35 18.15
N ARG A 325 -14.14 -0.87 19.27
CA ARG A 325 -14.34 0.57 19.52
C ARG A 325 -12.99 1.31 19.58
N ILE A 326 -12.02 0.74 20.27
CA ILE A 326 -10.66 1.31 20.33
C ILE A 326 -10.03 1.30 18.93
N ALA A 327 -10.14 0.19 18.16
CA ALA A 327 -9.62 0.11 16.79
C ALA A 327 -10.22 1.21 15.90
N SER A 328 -11.54 1.42 15.99
CA SER A 328 -12.21 2.47 15.23
C SER A 328 -11.80 3.88 15.69
N GLY A 329 -11.56 4.09 16.99
CA GLY A 329 -11.04 5.36 17.51
C GLY A 329 -9.60 5.62 17.04
N VAL A 330 -8.72 4.62 17.09
CA VAL A 330 -7.34 4.71 16.57
C VAL A 330 -7.36 4.98 15.05
N TYR A 331 -8.26 4.31 14.33
CA TYR A 331 -8.41 4.53 12.90
C TYR A 331 -8.94 5.94 12.59
N ALA A 332 -9.94 6.45 13.35
CA ALA A 332 -10.43 7.82 13.19
C ALA A 332 -9.32 8.85 13.42
N LEU A 333 -8.50 8.64 14.46
CA LEU A 333 -7.30 9.46 14.69
C LEU A 333 -6.32 9.36 13.52
N GLY A 334 -6.10 8.16 12.99
CA GLY A 334 -5.25 7.94 11.80
C GLY A 334 -5.75 8.71 10.57
N VAL A 335 -7.07 8.69 10.29
CA VAL A 335 -7.67 9.48 9.20
C VAL A 335 -7.47 10.97 9.42
N PHE A 336 -7.70 11.45 10.63
CA PHE A 336 -7.49 12.86 10.99
C PHE A 336 -6.02 13.27 10.78
N LEU A 337 -5.07 12.48 11.27
CA LEU A 337 -3.65 12.75 11.11
C LEU A 337 -3.21 12.74 9.64
N THR A 338 -3.73 11.82 8.83
CA THR A 338 -3.45 11.75 7.38
C THR A 338 -4.00 12.96 6.63
N TRP A 339 -5.06 13.59 7.12
CA TRP A 339 -5.59 14.84 6.55
C TRP A 339 -4.74 16.05 6.94
N VAL A 340 -4.24 16.10 8.20
CA VAL A 340 -3.48 17.27 8.71
C VAL A 340 -2.01 17.21 8.31
N ILE A 341 -1.45 16.00 8.16
CA ILE A 341 -0.03 15.76 7.88
C ILE A 341 0.09 15.07 6.53
N ASP A 342 0.74 15.72 5.58
CA ASP A 342 1.04 15.12 4.29
C ASP A 342 1.90 13.87 4.45
N SER A 343 1.44 12.77 3.89
CA SER A 343 2.08 11.48 4.03
C SER A 343 1.97 10.66 2.75
N GLN A 344 2.76 9.59 2.66
CA GLN A 344 2.67 8.62 1.57
C GLN A 344 1.34 7.85 1.57
N ILE A 345 0.57 7.88 2.66
CA ILE A 345 -0.66 7.11 2.83
C ILE A 345 -1.81 7.76 2.07
N GLY A 346 -2.03 9.07 2.25
CA GLY A 346 -3.09 9.83 1.61
C GLY A 346 -4.46 9.16 1.71
N SER A 347 -5.24 9.21 0.63
CA SER A 347 -6.59 8.62 0.56
C SER A 347 -6.61 7.08 0.71
N ASN A 348 -5.45 6.40 0.68
CA ASN A 348 -5.39 4.95 0.89
C ASN A 348 -5.88 4.51 2.28
N VAL A 349 -5.84 5.41 3.27
CA VAL A 349 -6.38 5.15 4.61
C VAL A 349 -7.88 4.79 4.58
N THR A 350 -8.65 5.26 3.60
CA THR A 350 -10.10 4.99 3.46
C THR A 350 -10.42 3.51 3.28
N ARG A 351 -9.48 2.73 2.73
CA ARG A 351 -9.66 1.32 2.35
C ARG A 351 -10.04 0.43 3.54
N MET A 352 -9.61 0.76 4.77
CA MET A 352 -9.95 -0.04 5.96
C MET A 352 -11.44 -0.04 6.24
N VAL A 353 -12.08 1.13 6.27
CA VAL A 353 -13.52 1.23 6.54
C VAL A 353 -14.34 0.74 5.34
N MET A 354 -13.83 0.91 4.12
CA MET A 354 -14.47 0.37 2.91
C MET A 354 -14.56 -1.17 2.95
N LEU A 355 -13.51 -1.86 3.38
CA LEU A 355 -13.51 -3.33 3.44
C LEU A 355 -14.28 -3.88 4.64
N PHE A 356 -14.12 -3.29 5.82
CA PHE A 356 -14.53 -3.92 7.07
C PHE A 356 -15.64 -3.18 7.81
N GLY A 357 -15.86 -1.89 7.51
CA GLY A 357 -16.84 -1.08 8.23
C GLY A 357 -18.27 -1.61 8.09
N GLY A 358 -18.68 -2.00 6.88
CA GLY A 358 -19.99 -2.61 6.63
C GLY A 358 -20.16 -3.93 7.41
N ALA A 359 -19.16 -4.80 7.40
CA ALA A 359 -19.21 -6.07 8.14
C ALA A 359 -19.35 -5.85 9.65
N VAL A 360 -18.65 -4.90 10.23
CA VAL A 360 -18.72 -4.55 11.66
C VAL A 360 -20.10 -4.00 12.04
N LEU A 361 -20.65 -3.09 11.23
CA LEU A 361 -21.98 -2.51 11.47
C LEU A 361 -23.09 -3.56 11.35
N VAL A 362 -23.03 -4.44 10.32
CA VAL A 362 -23.99 -5.55 10.15
C VAL A 362 -23.89 -6.53 11.31
N ALA A 363 -22.68 -6.84 11.79
CA ALA A 363 -22.50 -7.71 12.97
C ALA A 363 -23.11 -7.13 14.26
N ALA A 364 -23.23 -5.79 14.36
CA ALA A 364 -23.80 -5.11 15.52
C ALA A 364 -25.34 -5.10 15.52
N LEU A 365 -25.99 -5.26 14.37
CA LEU A 365 -27.44 -5.11 14.20
C LEU A 365 -28.26 -6.04 15.13
N PRO A 366 -27.92 -7.35 15.32
CA PRO A 366 -28.68 -8.24 16.20
C PRO A 366 -28.64 -7.88 17.71
N TYR A 367 -27.83 -6.89 18.09
CA TYR A 367 -27.69 -6.39 19.45
C TYR A 367 -28.47 -5.11 19.73
N CYS A 368 -29.12 -4.55 18.73
CA CYS A 368 -29.99 -3.39 18.88
C CYS A 368 -31.45 -3.83 18.99
N VAL A 369 -32.18 -3.21 19.90
CA VAL A 369 -33.63 -3.39 20.00
C VAL A 369 -34.28 -2.77 18.75
N PRO A 370 -35.08 -3.54 17.98
CA PRO A 370 -35.74 -3.03 16.79
C PRO A 370 -36.57 -1.77 17.06
N ARG A 371 -36.65 -0.88 16.05
CA ARG A 371 -37.44 0.37 16.10
C ARG A 371 -36.99 1.41 17.14
N THR A 372 -35.81 1.24 17.77
CA THR A 372 -35.19 2.29 18.60
C THR A 372 -34.39 3.29 17.77
N ARG A 373 -34.14 4.50 18.30
CA ARG A 373 -33.27 5.49 17.64
C ARG A 373 -31.92 4.93 17.25
N ARG A 374 -31.31 4.10 18.11
CA ARG A 374 -30.04 3.45 17.84
C ARG A 374 -30.13 2.43 16.70
N TRP A 375 -31.24 1.69 16.59
CA TRP A 375 -31.47 0.74 15.52
C TRP A 375 -31.58 1.45 14.16
N TYR A 376 -32.34 2.56 14.09
CA TYR A 376 -32.44 3.37 12.87
C TYR A 376 -31.10 4.02 12.50
N ALA A 377 -30.34 4.56 13.47
CA ALA A 377 -29.02 5.11 13.24
C ALA A 377 -28.06 4.05 12.69
N LEU A 378 -28.12 2.82 13.21
CA LEU A 378 -27.31 1.71 12.71
C LEU A 378 -27.70 1.30 11.29
N LEU A 379 -29.00 1.22 10.98
CA LEU A 379 -29.46 0.95 9.61
C LEU A 379 -29.02 2.05 8.65
N LEU A 380 -29.16 3.32 9.04
CA LEU A 380 -28.70 4.44 8.22
C LEU A 380 -27.18 4.36 7.96
N ALA A 381 -26.39 4.01 8.99
CA ALA A 381 -24.95 3.85 8.83
C ALA A 381 -24.62 2.66 7.91
N ILE A 382 -25.35 1.54 8.01
CA ILE A 382 -25.17 0.37 7.11
C ILE A 382 -25.50 0.77 5.66
N VAL A 383 -26.65 1.40 5.43
CA VAL A 383 -27.04 1.83 4.08
C VAL A 383 -26.04 2.86 3.54
N GLY A 384 -25.73 3.88 4.36
CA GLY A 384 -24.82 4.95 3.98
C GLY A 384 -23.42 4.45 3.58
N ILE A 385 -22.84 3.52 4.35
CA ILE A 385 -21.52 2.97 4.02
C ILE A 385 -21.55 2.17 2.72
N HIS A 386 -22.60 1.35 2.48
CA HIS A 386 -22.70 0.58 1.25
C HIS A 386 -22.94 1.49 0.04
N VAL A 387 -23.78 2.51 0.16
CA VAL A 387 -23.99 3.52 -0.89
C VAL A 387 -22.66 4.24 -1.20
N TRP A 388 -21.93 4.68 -0.17
CA TRP A 388 -20.65 5.34 -0.36
C TRP A 388 -19.62 4.45 -1.05
N ILE A 389 -19.47 3.17 -0.64
CA ILE A 389 -18.57 2.22 -1.26
C ILE A 389 -18.97 1.98 -2.72
N THR A 390 -20.27 1.78 -2.99
CA THR A 390 -20.81 1.58 -4.35
C THR A 390 -20.48 2.76 -5.25
N THR A 391 -20.79 3.99 -4.78
CA THR A 391 -20.57 5.21 -5.56
C THR A 391 -19.08 5.37 -5.91
N ASN A 392 -18.18 5.16 -4.94
CA ASN A 392 -16.73 5.22 -5.21
C ASN A 392 -16.31 4.17 -6.25
N SER A 393 -16.78 2.92 -6.11
CA SER A 393 -16.41 1.84 -7.04
C SER A 393 -16.94 2.08 -8.46
N ILE A 394 -18.17 2.59 -8.60
CA ILE A 394 -18.73 2.96 -9.91
C ILE A 394 -17.93 4.12 -10.51
N THR A 395 -17.62 5.13 -9.71
CA THR A 395 -16.81 6.27 -10.16
C THR A 395 -15.42 5.83 -10.62
N ASP A 396 -14.76 4.93 -9.87
CA ASP A 396 -13.47 4.37 -10.26
C ASP A 396 -13.58 3.66 -11.61
N ILE A 397 -14.56 2.76 -11.79
CA ILE A 397 -14.77 2.03 -13.06
C ILE A 397 -15.01 3.01 -14.22
N VAL A 398 -15.96 3.94 -14.06
CA VAL A 398 -16.33 4.87 -15.14
C VAL A 398 -15.17 5.75 -15.56
N ARG A 399 -14.35 6.18 -14.60
CA ARG A 399 -13.17 7.02 -14.88
C ARG A 399 -12.04 6.25 -15.54
N THR A 400 -11.80 5.00 -15.13
CA THR A 400 -10.60 4.26 -15.50
C THR A 400 -10.81 3.25 -16.60
N THR A 401 -12.06 3.06 -17.07
CA THR A 401 -12.31 2.19 -18.23
C THR A 401 -11.85 2.89 -19.51
N PRO A 402 -10.86 2.34 -20.23
CA PRO A 402 -10.41 2.89 -21.51
C PRO A 402 -11.56 2.88 -22.53
N LYS A 403 -11.65 3.90 -23.35
CA LYS A 403 -12.68 3.98 -24.41
C LYS A 403 -12.39 3.04 -25.58
N ALA A 404 -11.14 2.68 -25.78
CA ALA A 404 -10.67 1.96 -26.95
C ALA A 404 -10.00 0.62 -26.61
N ALA A 405 -10.00 -0.32 -27.55
CA ALA A 405 -9.29 -1.60 -27.45
C ALA A 405 -7.81 -1.44 -27.81
N TRP A 406 -7.06 -0.79 -26.93
CA TRP A 406 -5.68 -0.31 -27.13
C TRP A 406 -4.67 -1.32 -27.72
N ALA A 407 -4.95 -2.61 -27.69
CA ALA A 407 -4.01 -3.59 -28.21
C ALA A 407 -3.82 -3.49 -29.73
N HIS A 408 -4.90 -3.23 -30.49
CA HIS A 408 -4.82 -3.03 -31.95
C HIS A 408 -4.41 -1.61 -32.35
N GLU A 409 -4.65 -0.64 -31.49
CA GLU A 409 -4.44 0.79 -31.71
C GLU A 409 -3.06 1.25 -31.30
N LEU A 410 -2.38 0.49 -30.45
CA LEU A 410 -1.03 0.80 -29.99
C LEU A 410 0.04 0.54 -31.04
N ALA A 411 -0.09 -0.51 -31.83
CA ALA A 411 0.94 -0.95 -32.77
C ALA A 411 1.34 0.12 -33.80
N PRO A 412 0.42 0.91 -34.40
CA PRO A 412 0.80 1.99 -35.33
C PRO A 412 1.69 3.03 -34.65
N LEU A 413 1.36 3.48 -33.43
CA LEU A 413 2.12 4.45 -32.68
C LEU A 413 3.52 3.91 -32.30
N VAL A 414 3.59 2.67 -31.78
CA VAL A 414 4.87 2.03 -31.43
C VAL A 414 5.78 1.95 -32.66
N ASN A 415 5.24 1.56 -33.82
CA ASN A 415 6.00 1.53 -35.06
C ASN A 415 6.54 2.91 -35.45
N GLN A 416 5.77 3.98 -35.23
CA GLN A 416 6.23 5.36 -35.50
C GLN A 416 7.30 5.79 -34.51
N LEU A 417 7.13 5.52 -33.23
CA LEU A 417 8.13 5.79 -32.19
C LEU A 417 9.46 5.08 -32.48
N GLN A 418 9.41 3.80 -32.89
CA GLN A 418 10.60 3.06 -33.27
C GLN A 418 11.28 3.62 -34.52
N ARG A 419 10.53 3.98 -35.57
CA ARG A 419 11.07 4.65 -36.79
C ARG A 419 11.68 6.00 -36.48
N ALA A 420 11.11 6.72 -35.51
CA ALA A 420 11.59 8.02 -35.08
C ALA A 420 12.82 7.94 -34.16
N GLY A 421 13.23 6.74 -33.69
CA GLY A 421 14.36 6.56 -32.78
C GLY A 421 14.06 7.01 -31.37
N ALA A 422 12.84 6.74 -30.89
CA ALA A 422 12.39 7.15 -29.55
C ALA A 422 13.08 6.41 -28.39
N ASP A 423 13.92 5.43 -28.69
CA ASP A 423 14.77 4.72 -27.74
C ASP A 423 15.99 5.53 -27.26
N ARG A 424 16.28 6.68 -27.91
CA ARG A 424 17.41 7.57 -27.57
C ARG A 424 17.05 8.62 -26.53
N GLY A 425 15.75 8.86 -26.29
CA GLY A 425 15.24 9.84 -25.35
C GLY A 425 14.11 9.28 -24.50
N ARG A 426 13.44 10.14 -23.74
CA ARG A 426 12.17 9.78 -23.10
C ARG A 426 11.00 10.18 -23.96
N VAL A 427 9.92 9.45 -23.78
CA VAL A 427 8.63 9.78 -24.36
C VAL A 427 7.71 10.26 -23.22
N GLU A 428 7.17 11.45 -23.34
CA GLU A 428 6.03 11.86 -22.54
C GLU A 428 4.74 11.37 -23.19
N VAL A 429 3.94 10.65 -22.46
CA VAL A 429 2.57 10.32 -22.87
C VAL A 429 1.64 11.02 -21.91
N VAL A 430 0.92 12.04 -22.38
CA VAL A 430 -0.02 12.79 -21.56
C VAL A 430 -0.95 11.82 -20.84
N PRO A 431 -0.98 11.79 -19.50
CA PRO A 431 -1.67 10.76 -18.76
C PRO A 431 -3.16 10.72 -19.04
N ALA A 432 -3.64 9.58 -19.51
CA ALA A 432 -5.06 9.32 -19.66
C ALA A 432 -5.69 8.93 -18.32
N SER A 433 -7.00 9.15 -18.16
CA SER A 433 -7.74 8.73 -16.95
C SER A 433 -7.64 7.23 -16.67
N SER A 434 -7.38 6.41 -17.69
CA SER A 434 -7.18 4.98 -17.58
C SER A 434 -5.77 4.59 -17.12
N HIS A 435 -4.77 5.47 -17.27
CA HIS A 435 -3.34 5.22 -17.04
C HIS A 435 -2.79 3.99 -17.77
N ARG A 436 -3.47 3.54 -18.83
CA ARG A 436 -3.06 2.34 -19.56
C ARG A 436 -1.75 2.53 -20.32
N GLU A 437 -1.42 3.77 -20.68
CA GLU A 437 -0.15 4.16 -21.27
C GLU A 437 1.04 3.67 -20.42
N SER A 438 0.93 3.76 -19.11
CA SER A 438 2.01 3.38 -18.20
C SER A 438 2.31 1.88 -18.16
N SER A 439 1.39 1.02 -18.61
CA SER A 439 1.65 -0.42 -18.77
C SER A 439 1.96 -0.81 -20.21
N ALA A 440 1.41 -0.10 -21.19
CA ALA A 440 1.52 -0.48 -22.59
C ALA A 440 2.84 -0.05 -23.25
N PHE A 441 3.38 1.12 -22.88
CA PHE A 441 4.57 1.68 -23.55
C PHE A 441 5.94 1.27 -22.97
N PRO A 442 6.12 0.96 -21.66
CA PRO A 442 7.44 0.68 -21.09
C PRO A 442 8.21 -0.49 -21.71
N ALA A 443 7.49 -1.36 -22.44
CA ALA A 443 8.10 -2.42 -23.21
C ALA A 443 8.90 -1.93 -24.42
N TYR A 444 8.64 -0.72 -24.88
CA TYR A 444 9.13 -0.18 -26.15
C TYR A 444 9.93 1.11 -25.99
N VAL A 445 9.57 1.95 -25.02
CA VAL A 445 10.18 3.27 -24.79
C VAL A 445 10.29 3.55 -23.29
N ASN A 446 11.19 4.45 -22.92
CA ASN A 446 11.28 5.00 -21.57
C ASN A 446 10.32 6.17 -21.42
N LEU A 447 9.38 6.08 -20.49
CA LEU A 447 8.44 7.15 -20.20
C LEU A 447 9.09 8.20 -19.28
N ALA A 448 8.81 9.48 -19.55
CA ALA A 448 9.17 10.55 -18.63
C ALA A 448 8.36 10.47 -17.33
N ARG A 449 7.09 10.09 -17.43
CA ARG A 449 6.19 9.81 -16.30
C ARG A 449 5.76 8.34 -16.29
N GLY A 450 4.99 7.92 -15.30
CA GLY A 450 4.44 6.58 -15.14
C GLY A 450 3.17 6.63 -14.32
N TRP A 451 2.76 5.52 -13.68
CA TRP A 451 1.59 5.50 -12.81
C TRP A 451 1.96 5.30 -11.34
N ASN A 452 2.39 6.37 -10.68
CA ASN A 452 2.55 6.46 -9.23
C ASN A 452 2.31 7.90 -8.78
N ARG A 453 1.13 8.19 -8.23
CA ARG A 453 0.72 9.54 -7.86
C ARG A 453 1.70 10.24 -6.89
N GLN A 454 2.27 9.52 -5.95
CA GLN A 454 3.20 10.09 -4.98
C GLN A 454 4.52 10.51 -5.64
N ALA A 455 5.05 9.67 -6.52
CA ALA A 455 6.27 9.98 -7.28
C ALA A 455 6.03 11.12 -8.28
N ASP A 456 4.86 11.15 -8.90
CA ASP A 456 4.51 12.18 -9.87
C ASP A 456 4.37 13.56 -9.21
N LEU A 457 3.66 13.65 -8.10
CA LEU A 457 3.54 14.87 -7.30
C LEU A 457 4.89 15.40 -6.82
N GLU A 458 5.82 14.51 -6.46
CA GLU A 458 7.14 14.90 -5.97
C GLU A 458 8.06 15.37 -7.09
N ARG A 459 8.12 14.61 -8.20
CA ARG A 459 9.07 14.85 -9.28
C ARG A 459 8.58 15.84 -10.32
N ASN A 460 7.26 15.95 -10.47
CA ASN A 460 6.60 16.73 -11.52
C ASN A 460 5.51 17.64 -10.94
N PRO A 461 5.81 18.48 -9.92
CA PRO A 461 4.80 19.30 -9.23
C PRO A 461 4.08 20.27 -10.17
N LEU A 462 4.72 20.74 -11.26
CA LEU A 462 4.14 21.70 -12.21
C LEU A 462 2.79 21.22 -12.81
N PHE A 463 2.52 19.91 -12.86
CA PHE A 463 1.24 19.39 -13.35
C PHE A 463 0.12 19.40 -12.29
N TYR A 464 0.39 19.91 -11.08
CA TYR A 464 -0.51 19.82 -9.93
C TYR A 464 -0.65 21.10 -9.10
N ASP A 465 0.22 22.09 -9.32
CA ASP A 465 0.35 23.30 -8.50
C ASP A 465 0.04 24.59 -9.28
N ASP A 466 -0.64 24.47 -10.42
CA ASP A 466 -1.04 25.57 -11.30
C ASP A 466 0.16 26.40 -11.84
N THR A 467 1.37 25.83 -11.87
CA THR A 467 2.58 26.49 -12.42
C THR A 467 2.91 26.08 -13.85
N LEU A 468 2.06 25.26 -14.48
CA LEU A 468 2.25 24.80 -15.85
C LEU A 468 2.02 25.97 -16.84
N THR A 469 3.08 26.37 -17.53
CA THR A 469 3.07 27.35 -18.64
C THR A 469 3.82 26.77 -19.82
N GLU A 470 3.80 27.46 -20.95
CA GLU A 470 4.58 27.10 -22.14
C GLU A 470 6.08 26.99 -21.81
N GLU A 471 6.64 27.95 -21.07
CA GLU A 471 8.06 27.99 -20.69
C GLU A 471 8.42 26.94 -19.65
N SER A 472 7.57 26.75 -18.62
CA SER A 472 7.83 25.76 -17.58
C SER A 472 7.73 24.33 -18.13
N TYR A 473 6.82 24.09 -19.08
CA TYR A 473 6.70 22.81 -19.77
C TYR A 473 7.92 22.52 -20.65
N ARG A 474 8.39 23.53 -21.44
CA ARG A 474 9.63 23.41 -22.22
C ARG A 474 10.82 23.06 -21.34
N SER A 475 11.01 23.80 -20.24
CA SER A 475 12.09 23.57 -19.29
C SER A 475 12.01 22.16 -18.67
N TRP A 476 10.80 21.66 -18.40
CA TRP A 476 10.58 20.30 -17.92
C TRP A 476 10.94 19.25 -18.97
N LEU A 477 10.52 19.40 -20.22
CA LEU A 477 10.88 18.51 -21.33
C LEU A 477 12.40 18.43 -21.51
N GLU A 478 13.09 19.57 -21.51
CA GLU A 478 14.55 19.67 -21.62
C GLU A 478 15.24 18.97 -20.43
N ARG A 479 14.79 19.26 -19.20
CA ARG A 479 15.36 18.69 -17.97
C ARG A 479 15.24 17.17 -17.93
N TRP A 480 14.10 16.63 -18.37
CA TRP A 480 13.86 15.20 -18.38
C TRP A 480 14.40 14.49 -19.63
N GLY A 481 14.92 15.21 -20.61
CA GLY A 481 15.40 14.63 -21.86
C GLY A 481 14.27 13.99 -22.66
N VAL A 482 13.14 14.69 -22.78
CA VAL A 482 11.97 14.26 -23.54
C VAL A 482 12.18 14.58 -25.00
N HIS A 483 12.14 13.57 -25.86
CA HIS A 483 12.30 13.71 -27.30
C HIS A 483 10.96 13.72 -28.04
N TYR A 484 9.94 13.05 -27.48
CA TYR A 484 8.62 12.92 -28.09
C TYR A 484 7.53 13.12 -27.06
N VAL A 485 6.46 13.79 -27.48
CA VAL A 485 5.22 13.93 -26.71
C VAL A 485 4.10 13.21 -27.46
N VAL A 486 3.35 12.38 -26.75
CA VAL A 486 2.18 11.65 -27.28
C VAL A 486 0.94 12.18 -26.59
N LEU A 487 -0.04 12.62 -27.36
CA LEU A 487 -1.35 13.05 -26.87
C LEU A 487 -2.39 11.99 -27.24
N PRO A 488 -2.95 11.25 -26.23
CA PRO A 488 -4.06 10.32 -26.45
C PRO A 488 -5.36 11.04 -26.77
N ALA A 489 -6.24 10.41 -27.58
CA ALA A 489 -7.62 10.86 -27.77
C ALA A 489 -8.51 10.58 -26.54
N ASP A 490 -8.05 9.70 -25.62
CA ASP A 490 -8.73 9.40 -24.36
C ASP A 490 -8.79 10.64 -23.44
N LYS A 491 -9.76 10.62 -22.51
CA LYS A 491 -9.88 11.69 -21.52
C LYS A 491 -8.61 11.73 -20.66
N PRO A 492 -7.97 12.90 -20.51
CA PRO A 492 -6.83 13.04 -19.61
C PRO A 492 -7.18 12.75 -18.14
N ASP A 493 -6.19 12.31 -17.36
CA ASP A 493 -6.24 12.35 -15.89
C ASP A 493 -6.11 13.79 -15.37
N SER A 494 -6.43 14.00 -14.10
CA SER A 494 -6.31 15.31 -13.45
C SER A 494 -4.91 15.93 -13.49
N GLY A 495 -3.86 15.11 -13.58
CA GLY A 495 -2.48 15.56 -13.74
C GLY A 495 -2.03 15.67 -15.22
N GLY A 496 -2.94 15.51 -16.16
CA GLY A 496 -2.72 15.65 -17.60
C GLY A 496 -3.73 16.58 -18.28
N GLU A 497 -4.74 17.12 -17.56
CA GLU A 497 -5.76 17.97 -18.16
C GLU A 497 -5.17 19.27 -18.73
N ASP A 498 -4.35 19.97 -17.95
CA ASP A 498 -3.72 21.24 -18.38
C ASP A 498 -2.63 20.99 -19.42
N GLU A 499 -1.86 19.92 -19.28
CA GLU A 499 -0.89 19.49 -20.28
C GLU A 499 -1.55 19.19 -21.63
N ALA A 500 -2.63 18.39 -21.61
CA ALA A 500 -3.39 18.08 -22.82
C ALA A 500 -3.97 19.32 -23.50
N LYS A 501 -4.38 20.32 -22.73
CA LYS A 501 -4.85 21.60 -23.25
C LYS A 501 -3.71 22.36 -23.92
N LEU A 502 -2.59 22.49 -23.21
CA LEU A 502 -1.40 23.21 -23.70
C LEU A 502 -0.88 22.60 -25.01
N VAL A 503 -0.78 21.27 -25.09
CA VAL A 503 -0.33 20.58 -26.31
C VAL A 503 -1.32 20.74 -27.46
N ARG A 504 -2.65 20.76 -27.21
CA ARG A 504 -3.66 20.99 -28.28
C ARG A 504 -3.68 22.41 -28.81
N GLU A 505 -3.40 23.40 -27.98
CA GLU A 505 -3.31 24.80 -28.37
C GLU A 505 -2.12 25.06 -29.31
N GLY A 506 -1.16 24.15 -29.34
CA GLY A 506 0.04 24.20 -30.17
C GLY A 506 1.19 24.93 -29.48
N LEU A 507 2.36 24.33 -29.51
CA LEU A 507 3.57 24.86 -28.89
C LEU A 507 4.67 24.99 -29.95
N PRO A 508 5.39 26.14 -30.03
CA PRO A 508 6.36 26.38 -31.08
C PRO A 508 7.53 25.40 -31.12
N TYR A 509 7.81 24.73 -30.01
CA TYR A 509 8.86 23.73 -29.90
C TYR A 509 8.36 22.28 -30.04
N LEU A 510 7.05 22.06 -30.35
CA LEU A 510 6.46 20.74 -30.63
C LEU A 510 6.02 20.70 -32.10
N GLN A 511 6.60 19.78 -32.85
CA GLN A 511 6.20 19.50 -34.23
C GLN A 511 5.39 18.21 -34.29
N GLN A 512 4.14 18.29 -34.72
CA GLN A 512 3.37 17.07 -35.00
C GLN A 512 3.97 16.34 -36.21
N ILE A 513 4.43 15.10 -35.99
CA ILE A 513 5.06 14.30 -37.05
C ILE A 513 4.17 13.14 -37.50
N TRP A 514 3.16 12.76 -36.70
CA TRP A 514 2.23 11.72 -37.05
C TRP A 514 0.95 11.84 -36.20
N GLY A 515 -0.14 11.23 -36.67
CA GLY A 515 -1.38 11.10 -35.92
C GLY A 515 -2.38 10.16 -36.59
N ASP A 516 -3.26 9.58 -35.80
CA ASP A 516 -4.42 8.80 -36.22
C ASP A 516 -5.65 9.16 -35.37
N ALA A 517 -6.68 8.32 -35.36
CA ALA A 517 -7.91 8.56 -34.60
C ALA A 517 -7.69 8.52 -33.06
N ASN A 518 -6.63 7.87 -32.59
CA ASN A 518 -6.39 7.56 -31.19
C ASN A 518 -5.20 8.35 -30.60
N TRP A 519 -4.24 8.75 -31.45
CA TRP A 519 -2.96 9.28 -31.03
C TRP A 519 -2.50 10.46 -31.88
N GLN A 520 -1.85 11.42 -31.25
CA GLN A 520 -1.05 12.45 -31.90
C GLN A 520 0.39 12.35 -31.37
N LEU A 521 1.36 12.30 -32.28
CA LEU A 521 2.78 12.20 -31.95
C LEU A 521 3.49 13.49 -32.34
N PHE A 522 4.13 14.11 -31.36
CA PHE A 522 4.91 15.33 -31.53
C PHE A 522 6.38 15.06 -31.28
N LYS A 523 7.24 15.64 -32.07
CA LYS A 523 8.69 15.69 -31.86
C LYS A 523 9.05 17.01 -31.18
N VAL A 524 9.86 16.93 -30.13
CA VAL A 524 10.42 18.10 -29.44
C VAL A 524 11.54 18.70 -30.33
N HIS A 525 11.56 20.01 -30.48
CA HIS A 525 12.63 20.72 -31.18
C HIS A 525 13.88 20.78 -30.31
N GLU A 526 15.03 20.36 -30.83
CA GLU A 526 16.33 20.40 -30.15
C GLU A 526 16.26 19.75 -28.75
N PRO A 527 15.85 18.48 -28.63
CA PRO A 527 15.67 17.85 -27.34
C PRO A 527 17.03 17.66 -26.64
N THR A 528 17.01 17.73 -25.33
CA THR A 528 18.21 17.47 -24.53
C THR A 528 18.49 15.96 -24.46
N GLU A 529 19.73 15.58 -24.70
CA GLU A 529 20.17 14.18 -24.62
C GLU A 529 20.11 13.64 -23.19
N LEU A 530 19.83 12.34 -23.05
CA LEU A 530 19.83 11.63 -21.77
C LEU A 530 21.22 11.50 -21.13
N VAL A 531 22.26 11.58 -21.96
CA VAL A 531 23.66 11.51 -21.57
C VAL A 531 24.37 12.77 -22.04
N SER A 532 25.08 13.44 -21.16
CA SER A 532 25.81 14.67 -21.48
C SER A 532 27.27 14.54 -21.07
N GLY A 533 28.16 15.21 -21.81
CA GLY A 533 29.60 15.14 -21.63
C GLY A 533 30.28 14.37 -22.75
N PRO A 534 31.48 13.80 -22.54
CA PRO A 534 32.21 13.12 -23.59
C PRO A 534 31.69 11.69 -23.83
N ALA A 535 30.38 11.52 -23.95
CA ALA A 535 29.74 10.21 -24.13
C ALA A 535 28.45 10.32 -24.93
N THR A 536 28.05 9.24 -25.55
CA THR A 536 26.78 9.09 -26.28
C THR A 536 25.99 7.90 -25.75
N LEU A 537 24.66 8.02 -25.83
CA LEU A 537 23.76 6.92 -25.48
C LEU A 537 23.70 5.92 -26.62
N VAL A 538 24.08 4.67 -26.36
CA VAL A 538 23.96 3.55 -27.30
C VAL A 538 22.58 2.92 -27.19
N ARG A 539 22.14 2.68 -25.95
CA ARG A 539 20.83 2.05 -25.66
C ARG A 539 20.32 2.44 -24.28
N ALA A 540 19.06 2.85 -24.19
CA ALA A 540 18.32 3.06 -22.95
C ALA A 540 17.25 1.98 -22.76
N GLY A 541 17.56 0.92 -22.00
CA GLY A 541 16.60 -0.13 -21.64
C GLY A 541 15.92 0.15 -20.30
N ALA A 542 14.86 -0.60 -19.99
CA ALA A 542 14.13 -0.49 -18.73
C ALA A 542 14.95 -0.92 -17.49
N ASP A 543 15.92 -1.82 -17.68
CA ASP A 543 16.80 -2.37 -16.63
C ASP A 543 18.25 -1.91 -16.73
N ARG A 544 18.67 -1.43 -17.93
CA ARG A 544 20.07 -1.14 -18.22
C ARG A 544 20.21 -0.06 -19.29
N TRP A 545 21.14 0.88 -19.06
CA TRP A 545 21.64 1.78 -20.10
C TRP A 545 23.03 1.38 -20.54
N VAL A 546 23.30 1.53 -21.85
CA VAL A 546 24.61 1.35 -22.46
C VAL A 546 25.02 2.67 -23.08
N ILE A 547 26.20 3.15 -22.69
CA ILE A 547 26.78 4.41 -23.19
C ILE A 547 28.17 4.14 -23.77
N ASP A 548 28.55 4.91 -24.75
CA ASP A 548 29.90 4.93 -25.31
C ASP A 548 30.58 6.25 -24.92
N VAL A 549 31.65 6.13 -24.14
CA VAL A 549 32.49 7.25 -23.69
C VAL A 549 33.63 7.45 -24.66
N GLN A 550 33.70 8.63 -25.31
CA GLN A 550 34.72 8.93 -26.33
C GLN A 550 36.08 9.32 -25.72
N ARG A 551 36.10 9.86 -24.51
CA ARG A 551 37.32 10.24 -23.76
C ARG A 551 37.07 10.21 -22.26
N PRO A 552 38.11 9.98 -21.44
CA PRO A 552 38.02 9.99 -20.00
C PRO A 552 37.38 11.31 -19.49
N GLY A 553 36.57 11.20 -18.42
CA GLY A 553 35.96 12.38 -17.82
C GLY A 553 34.66 12.09 -17.06
N ARG A 554 33.96 13.18 -16.73
CA ARG A 554 32.65 13.13 -16.09
C ARG A 554 31.57 13.05 -17.16
N VAL A 555 30.60 12.17 -16.94
CA VAL A 555 29.44 11.98 -17.82
C VAL A 555 28.17 12.11 -16.98
N LEU A 556 27.33 13.09 -17.30
CA LEU A 556 26.03 13.26 -16.67
C LEU A 556 25.03 12.27 -17.29
N LEU A 557 24.37 11.52 -16.44
CA LEU A 557 23.28 10.60 -16.78
C LEU A 557 21.98 11.17 -16.18
N ARG A 558 20.96 11.42 -17.01
CA ARG A 558 19.64 11.86 -16.53
C ARG A 558 18.86 10.70 -15.92
N ILE A 559 19.48 10.03 -14.95
CA ILE A 559 18.88 9.00 -14.10
C ILE A 559 18.89 9.54 -12.68
N PRO A 560 17.73 9.68 -12.00
CA PRO A 560 17.69 10.03 -10.58
C PRO A 560 18.57 9.11 -9.76
N HIS A 561 19.42 9.69 -8.92
CA HIS A 561 20.44 8.92 -8.21
C HIS A 561 19.83 7.88 -7.24
N SER A 562 20.35 6.67 -7.31
CA SER A 562 20.07 5.60 -6.35
C SER A 562 21.35 4.87 -5.95
N PRO A 563 21.53 4.51 -4.66
CA PRO A 563 22.65 3.70 -4.22
C PRO A 563 22.74 2.30 -4.88
N TRP A 564 21.67 1.85 -5.53
CA TRP A 564 21.63 0.58 -6.26
C TRP A 564 22.23 0.68 -7.66
N LEU A 565 22.34 1.88 -8.23
CA LEU A 565 22.93 2.08 -9.54
C LEU A 565 24.42 1.74 -9.51
N GLY A 566 24.85 0.94 -10.45
CA GLY A 566 26.23 0.50 -10.60
C GLY A 566 26.60 0.24 -12.03
N LEU A 567 27.91 0.07 -12.27
CA LEU A 567 28.44 -0.44 -13.51
C LEU A 567 28.32 -1.95 -13.50
N VAL A 568 28.00 -2.54 -14.64
CA VAL A 568 27.92 -3.99 -14.84
C VAL A 568 28.73 -4.42 -16.05
N ASP A 569 29.25 -5.63 -16.00
CA ASP A 569 29.93 -6.27 -17.12
C ASP A 569 28.94 -6.75 -18.21
N ALA A 570 29.42 -7.39 -19.25
CA ALA A 570 28.62 -7.94 -20.33
C ALA A 570 27.58 -8.98 -19.83
N ASN A 571 27.88 -9.67 -18.73
CA ASN A 571 27.05 -10.70 -18.13
C ASN A 571 26.06 -10.14 -17.09
N GLY A 572 26.04 -8.83 -16.86
CA GLY A 572 25.18 -8.19 -15.85
C GLY A 572 25.71 -8.30 -14.42
N LYS A 573 26.93 -8.77 -14.22
CA LYS A 573 27.57 -8.81 -12.91
C LYS A 573 28.09 -7.41 -12.55
N ARG A 574 27.88 -7.01 -11.31
CA ARG A 574 28.35 -5.72 -10.79
C ARG A 574 29.88 -5.59 -10.88
N VAL A 575 30.34 -4.48 -11.42
CA VAL A 575 31.74 -4.06 -11.38
C VAL A 575 32.08 -3.53 -9.99
N GLU A 576 33.22 -3.86 -9.46
CA GLU A 576 33.66 -3.40 -8.14
C GLU A 576 33.93 -1.89 -8.15
N ALA A 577 33.60 -1.26 -7.03
CA ALA A 577 33.94 0.15 -6.81
C ALA A 577 35.47 0.33 -6.71
N PRO A 578 35.99 1.50 -7.04
CA PRO A 578 37.42 1.80 -6.89
C PRO A 578 37.94 1.46 -5.49
N GLN A 579 39.06 0.77 -5.45
CA GLN A 579 39.70 0.34 -4.20
C GLN A 579 40.80 1.32 -3.81
N GLU A 580 41.00 1.50 -2.49
CA GLU A 580 42.14 2.26 -1.97
C GLU A 580 43.46 1.58 -2.36
N THR A 581 44.43 2.36 -2.88
CA THR A 581 45.71 1.85 -3.31
C THR A 581 46.50 1.26 -2.14
N ALA A 582 47.37 0.28 -2.43
CA ALA A 582 48.21 -0.33 -1.38
C ALA A 582 49.08 0.71 -0.68
N GLU A 583 49.70 1.60 -1.45
CA GLU A 583 50.53 2.72 -0.95
C GLU A 583 49.71 3.64 0.01
N SER A 584 48.49 4.02 -0.37
CA SER A 584 47.62 4.83 0.49
C SER A 584 47.29 4.15 1.81
N LYS A 585 47.10 2.81 1.79
CA LYS A 585 46.79 2.03 3.00
C LYS A 585 48.01 1.87 3.91
N GLU A 586 49.20 1.59 3.32
CA GLU A 586 50.43 1.36 4.07
C GLU A 586 50.95 2.65 4.68
N GLU A 587 50.90 3.75 3.94
CA GLU A 587 51.39 5.06 4.39
C GLU A 587 50.38 5.88 5.16
N GLY A 588 49.10 5.43 5.20
CA GLY A 588 48.02 6.15 5.87
C GLY A 588 47.73 7.52 5.27
N LEU A 589 47.83 7.64 3.95
CA LEU A 589 47.70 8.93 3.24
C LEU A 589 46.36 9.61 3.49
N VAL A 590 46.41 10.93 3.66
CA VAL A 590 45.24 11.81 3.76
C VAL A 590 45.44 12.99 2.81
N PRO A 591 44.61 13.16 1.76
CA PRO A 591 43.47 12.34 1.38
C PRO A 591 43.88 10.94 0.86
N ARG A 592 43.01 9.94 1.07
CA ARG A 592 43.21 8.57 0.56
C ARG A 592 43.26 8.55 -0.96
N GLN A 593 44.11 7.65 -1.52
CA GLN A 593 44.21 7.45 -2.94
C GLN A 593 43.52 6.16 -3.35
N TYR A 594 42.82 6.21 -4.49
CA TYR A 594 42.00 5.11 -4.99
C TYR A 594 42.40 4.77 -6.44
N ASP A 595 42.42 3.49 -6.75
CA ASP A 595 42.56 3.01 -8.11
C ASP A 595 41.19 3.00 -8.79
N ASN A 596 41.02 3.86 -9.80
CA ASN A 596 39.81 3.95 -10.59
C ASN A 596 40.07 3.44 -12.01
N THR A 597 40.12 2.13 -12.17
CA THR A 597 40.35 1.48 -13.47
C THR A 597 39.07 1.22 -14.25
N SER A 598 37.96 0.99 -13.54
CA SER A 598 36.67 0.58 -14.13
C SER A 598 35.60 1.68 -14.16
N GLY A 599 35.86 2.79 -13.51
CA GLY A 599 34.85 3.85 -13.33
C GLY A 599 33.95 3.64 -12.11
N CYS A 600 33.24 4.70 -11.76
CA CYS A 600 32.28 4.69 -10.64
C CYS A 600 31.19 5.74 -10.82
N LEU A 601 30.07 5.56 -10.09
CA LEU A 601 28.92 6.46 -10.13
C LEU A 601 28.84 7.30 -8.87
N PHE A 602 28.41 8.54 -9.00
CA PHE A 602 28.17 9.42 -7.86
C PHE A 602 26.98 10.35 -8.07
N LYS A 603 26.56 11.00 -7.00
CA LYS A 603 25.45 11.90 -6.96
C LYS A 603 25.87 13.26 -7.53
N ALA A 604 25.24 13.70 -8.61
CA ALA A 604 25.41 15.04 -9.14
C ALA A 604 24.94 16.11 -8.15
N ALA A 605 25.42 17.34 -8.31
CA ALA A 605 24.81 18.48 -7.61
C ALA A 605 23.35 18.63 -8.05
N PRO A 606 22.44 19.07 -7.16
CA PRO A 606 21.06 19.36 -7.54
C PRO A 606 21.03 20.37 -8.67
N ASP A 607 20.18 20.13 -9.66
CA ASP A 607 19.92 21.10 -10.73
C ASP A 607 19.06 22.30 -10.22
N ALA A 608 18.72 23.22 -11.10
CA ALA A 608 17.92 24.40 -10.74
C ALA A 608 16.51 24.06 -10.20
N ALA A 609 15.98 22.89 -10.54
CA ALA A 609 14.69 22.40 -10.04
C ALA A 609 14.84 21.55 -8.75
N GLY A 610 16.09 21.29 -8.33
CA GLY A 610 16.40 20.46 -7.16
C GLY A 610 16.48 18.96 -7.46
N ASP A 611 16.42 18.56 -8.73
CA ASP A 611 16.59 17.16 -9.12
C ASP A 611 18.05 16.73 -8.99
N VAL A 612 18.25 15.51 -8.54
CA VAL A 612 19.57 14.95 -8.29
C VAL A 612 19.83 13.80 -9.23
N TRP A 613 20.62 14.08 -10.25
CA TRP A 613 21.00 13.12 -11.28
C TRP A 613 22.21 12.26 -10.87
N THR A 614 22.56 11.30 -11.70
CA THR A 614 23.72 10.43 -11.53
C THR A 614 24.84 10.89 -12.45
N GLU A 615 26.07 10.94 -11.96
CA GLU A 615 27.27 11.13 -12.78
C GLU A 615 28.14 9.88 -12.77
N LEU A 616 28.71 9.57 -13.94
CA LEU A 616 29.76 8.58 -14.12
C LEU A 616 31.12 9.28 -14.16
N LEU A 617 32.08 8.81 -13.36
CA LEU A 617 33.49 9.14 -13.51
C LEU A 617 34.14 8.02 -14.32
N ALA A 618 34.33 8.27 -15.62
CA ALA A 618 34.92 7.35 -16.57
C ALA A 618 36.44 7.54 -16.64
N PRO A 619 37.27 6.57 -16.27
CA PRO A 619 38.75 6.66 -16.36
C PRO A 619 39.28 6.46 -17.77
N ALA A 620 38.52 5.82 -18.65
CA ALA A 620 38.92 5.49 -20.01
C ALA A 620 37.76 5.68 -21.01
N ALA A 621 38.09 5.81 -22.31
CA ALA A 621 37.11 5.70 -23.39
C ALA A 621 36.63 4.24 -23.53
N GLY A 622 35.40 4.05 -24.00
CA GLY A 622 34.80 2.74 -24.23
C GLY A 622 33.35 2.62 -23.74
N GLU A 623 32.86 1.40 -23.83
CA GLU A 623 31.47 1.09 -23.49
C GLU A 623 31.30 0.89 -21.98
N TYR A 624 30.33 1.60 -21.39
CA TYR A 624 29.91 1.44 -20.00
C TYR A 624 28.44 1.03 -19.94
N ARG A 625 28.13 0.07 -19.05
CA ARG A 625 26.78 -0.43 -18.82
C ARG A 625 26.33 -0.06 -17.42
N ILE A 626 25.28 0.70 -17.32
CA ILE A 626 24.68 1.20 -16.07
C ILE A 626 23.43 0.37 -15.78
N ALA A 627 23.36 -0.27 -14.62
CA ALA A 627 22.23 -1.09 -14.17
C ALA A 627 22.12 -1.06 -12.63
N ALA A 628 21.07 -1.67 -12.11
CA ALA A 628 20.89 -1.78 -10.66
C ALA A 628 20.52 -3.23 -10.28
N PRO A 629 21.49 -4.17 -10.34
CA PRO A 629 21.22 -5.56 -9.98
C PRO A 629 21.03 -5.73 -8.48
N TYR A 630 20.17 -6.69 -8.05
CA TYR A 630 20.05 -7.10 -6.65
C TYR A 630 21.31 -7.84 -6.17
N GLN A 631 22.44 -7.14 -6.10
CA GLN A 631 23.72 -7.65 -5.66
C GLN A 631 24.31 -6.82 -4.52
N LEU A 632 25.01 -7.47 -3.59
CA LEU A 632 25.68 -6.79 -2.48
C LEU A 632 27.20 -6.89 -2.65
N PRO A 633 27.94 -5.83 -2.29
CA PRO A 633 27.47 -4.49 -1.90
C PRO A 633 26.71 -3.78 -3.01
N ARG A 634 25.84 -2.82 -2.67
CA ARG A 634 24.97 -2.12 -3.62
C ARG A 634 25.77 -1.22 -4.55
N GLY A 635 25.46 -1.24 -5.84
CA GLY A 635 25.98 -0.30 -6.84
C GLY A 635 27.51 -0.26 -6.99
N THR A 636 28.00 0.71 -7.74
CA THR A 636 29.43 1.01 -7.95
C THR A 636 29.68 2.48 -7.61
N GLY A 637 29.53 2.82 -6.31
CA GLY A 637 29.67 4.20 -5.83
C GLY A 637 31.12 4.67 -5.83
N CYS A 638 31.36 5.94 -6.21
CA CYS A 638 32.68 6.55 -6.10
C CYS A 638 33.03 6.84 -4.62
N PRO A 639 34.26 6.56 -4.20
CA PRO A 639 34.82 7.10 -2.97
C PRO A 639 34.76 8.64 -2.94
N GLN A 640 34.53 9.20 -1.76
CA GLN A 640 34.33 10.65 -1.60
C GLN A 640 35.51 11.48 -2.11
N GLU A 641 36.73 11.00 -1.88
CA GLU A 641 37.96 11.67 -2.31
C GLU A 641 38.06 11.77 -3.84
N LEU A 642 37.65 10.71 -4.56
CA LEU A 642 37.58 10.75 -6.02
C LEU A 642 36.52 11.75 -6.52
N VAL A 643 35.37 11.82 -5.83
CA VAL A 643 34.34 12.80 -6.17
C VAL A 643 34.83 14.23 -5.96
N LEU A 644 35.45 14.54 -4.82
CA LEU A 644 36.02 15.86 -4.55
C LEU A 644 37.05 16.27 -5.59
N LYS A 645 37.96 15.36 -5.95
CA LYS A 645 38.95 15.58 -7.02
C LYS A 645 38.25 15.84 -8.37
N ALA A 646 37.22 15.06 -8.71
CA ALA A 646 36.49 15.20 -9.97
C ALA A 646 35.70 16.52 -10.08
N VAL A 647 35.19 17.05 -8.96
CA VAL A 647 34.43 18.32 -8.94
C VAL A 647 35.31 19.53 -8.67
N GLY A 648 36.63 19.37 -8.48
CA GLY A 648 37.58 20.46 -8.24
C GLY A 648 37.43 21.10 -6.83
N ALA A 649 36.89 20.37 -5.85
CA ALA A 649 36.73 20.84 -4.48
C ALA A 649 37.92 20.39 -3.63
N GLU A 650 38.51 21.30 -2.82
CA GLU A 650 39.56 20.93 -1.88
C GLU A 650 39.05 19.96 -0.79
N PRO A 651 39.86 18.96 -0.39
CA PRO A 651 39.53 18.07 0.71
C PRO A 651 39.53 18.87 2.04
N GLY A 652 38.39 19.34 2.47
CA GLY A 652 38.22 20.14 3.68
C GLY A 652 36.99 21.06 3.65
N SER A 653 36.50 21.43 2.46
CA SER A 653 35.36 22.32 2.31
C SER A 653 33.97 21.64 2.49
N ALA A 654 33.94 20.32 2.57
CA ALA A 654 32.70 19.53 2.61
C ALA A 654 32.07 19.38 4.00
N VAL A 655 32.75 19.83 5.09
CA VAL A 655 32.24 19.61 6.46
C VAL A 655 31.23 20.69 6.92
N GLN A 656 31.04 21.79 6.19
CA GLN A 656 30.23 22.93 6.65
C GLN A 656 28.91 23.20 5.91
N ARG A 657 28.46 22.38 4.98
CA ARG A 657 27.08 22.53 4.46
C ARG A 657 26.16 21.43 4.98
N ARG A 658 25.80 21.53 6.26
CA ARG A 658 24.56 20.92 6.76
C ARG A 658 23.40 21.57 6.05
N ALA A 659 22.49 20.73 5.54
CA ALA A 659 21.27 21.11 4.86
C ALA A 659 20.52 22.22 5.62
N GLU A 660 20.38 23.38 5.01
CA GLU A 660 19.34 24.33 5.40
C GLU A 660 17.98 23.71 5.09
N PRO A 661 17.00 23.82 6.00
CA PRO A 661 15.65 23.32 5.74
C PRO A 661 15.03 24.10 4.58
N LYS A 662 14.42 23.37 3.66
CA LYS A 662 13.60 23.92 2.56
C LYS A 662 12.68 25.02 3.10
N PRO A 663 12.57 26.19 2.49
CA PRO A 663 11.59 27.19 2.88
C PRO A 663 10.19 26.62 2.66
N GLN A 664 9.39 26.65 3.74
CA GLN A 664 7.96 26.33 3.66
C GLN A 664 7.30 27.41 2.80
N GLY A 665 6.73 27.00 1.67
CA GLY A 665 5.90 27.86 0.83
C GLY A 665 4.69 28.41 1.60
N PRO A 666 4.13 29.55 1.19
CA PRO A 666 3.04 30.19 1.91
C PRO A 666 1.79 29.30 1.87
N ARG A 667 1.20 29.11 3.07
CA ARG A 667 -0.11 28.47 3.24
C ARG A 667 -1.19 29.43 2.72
N SER A 668 -1.97 28.98 1.78
CA SER A 668 -3.28 29.54 1.46
C SER A 668 -4.34 28.44 1.50
#